data_838771fd9f43460f3d1d9650426d1282
#
_entry.id   838771fd9f43460f3d1d9650426d1282
#
_cell.length_a   1.000
_cell.length_b   1.000
_cell.length_c   1.000
_cell.angle_alpha   90.00
_cell.angle_beta   90.00
_cell.angle_gamma   90.00
#
_symmetry.space_group_name_H-M   'P 1'
#
loop_
_entity.id
_entity.type
_entity.pdbx_description
1 polymer ?
#
loop_
_entity_poly.entity_id
_entity_poly.type
_entity_poly.pdbx_seq_one_letter_code
_entity_poly.pdbx_strand_id
1 'polypeptide(L)'
;MRQTFRLVAGAALAAAFLAALSYAGEAEPQKAEAPAEFLAYDFGTATALPGFAAVTGPGAIQFDGNVKFAGDDYPDPLIGDYVEADAMTVTIPGLAKAKYRLAVIAQNTVRLEDAVAMLPAEDFSVSANGKAVADVKITPEWFFSQDGLYYGVQFDDLPGTDWWTRYVKPAAPWRKGEFDSNGSLKVDLKRCRLFALVIAKADEVGEKEFDGYLEKVDAARKAHFLGNKFKLETKPPDGAIAVTPEEEARGCVVFSRYFGEDVSYYSVPKEAERVARIAVSGTPGERVPVTFSIRTLRAVNGINVAVSDLVDAEKKTVPSAATSVQAVRYKLRRLRGEEGPRFDILPDVIQAQANVDLPAEITKTWWLTVNVPPDAAAGVYSGTITLKLSDAPAAMIPLQLEVYPFTLAAPAASIGLWYEDPSRLGYNTGLLGGVSNKYPRDGVPPEISERDRKVEAFRVAMLGADLKSLAEHGFNAITVPGPRILSISERGDATLSFSLEDAYGPLLRNHRINTDYAGQTFLLTLAMQMTAIRVDGEPIPEYTDLHATAFKSAAAEVRDYWRRERVKLLAFVVDEPREREINEWNRNLEGTLYYLRLLKEMGDWPSTVTTMRDVQDGVSYMPILEAEDVVQPHPSVNDKDSVAYAREYGKPLWYFNGSGFRRYPFGFYIWSQAPEGYWQWHYDFWNFPFNAVWEAEVGYTTYPSPNGPLATPGYERSAQGILDYRYALTLESEIARAEASNVAEAAKAAAEARGFLDDIRKNCTPWVLDENWKPMGVPDATLVEWRAGIVRHILKLRALQKGPEVPAGK
;
A
#
# COMPACT_ATOMS: atom_id res chain seq x y z
N MET A 1 4.63 0.23 60.63
CA MET A 1 3.72 -0.94 60.52
C MET A 1 2.93 -1.02 59.20
N ARG A 2 3.12 -0.13 58.21
CA ARG A 2 2.46 -0.18 56.89
C ARG A 2 3.41 -0.54 55.72
N GLN A 3 4.70 -0.70 55.94
CA GLN A 3 5.68 -1.10 54.95
C GLN A 3 6.00 -2.62 54.95
N THR A 4 5.74 -3.31 56.05
CA THR A 4 6.03 -4.74 56.20
C THR A 4 4.96 -5.67 55.56
N PHE A 5 3.75 -5.16 55.32
CA PHE A 5 2.68 -5.95 54.73
C PHE A 5 2.73 -6.00 53.19
N ARG A 6 3.51 -5.12 52.54
CA ARG A 6 3.65 -5.15 51.05
C ARG A 6 4.75 -6.08 50.54
N LEU A 7 5.70 -6.43 51.39
CA LEU A 7 6.79 -7.34 51.00
C LEU A 7 6.41 -8.84 51.13
N VAL A 8 5.43 -9.19 51.96
CA VAL A 8 4.98 -10.58 52.13
C VAL A 8 3.97 -10.97 51.07
N ALA A 9 3.14 -10.04 50.55
CA ALA A 9 2.20 -10.31 49.49
C ALA A 9 2.90 -10.43 48.09
N GLY A 10 4.01 -9.70 47.90
CA GLY A 10 4.80 -9.79 46.68
C GLY A 10 5.58 -11.11 46.54
N ALA A 11 6.08 -11.66 47.66
CA ALA A 11 6.81 -12.92 47.66
C ALA A 11 5.89 -14.15 47.46
N ALA A 12 4.63 -14.08 47.92
CA ALA A 12 3.68 -15.16 47.72
C ALA A 12 3.13 -15.22 46.27
N LEU A 13 2.98 -14.08 45.57
CA LEU A 13 2.60 -14.04 44.14
C LEU A 13 3.77 -14.47 43.25
N ALA A 14 5.01 -14.12 43.58
CA ALA A 14 6.18 -14.55 42.81
C ALA A 14 6.45 -16.06 42.94
N ALA A 15 6.19 -16.66 44.12
CA ALA A 15 6.30 -18.08 44.34
C ALA A 15 5.19 -18.90 43.63
N ALA A 16 3.97 -18.36 43.54
CA ALA A 16 2.87 -18.97 42.79
C ALA A 16 3.08 -18.86 41.27
N PHE A 17 3.74 -17.80 40.79
CA PHE A 17 4.09 -17.64 39.34
C PHE A 17 5.26 -18.55 38.94
N LEU A 18 6.25 -18.75 39.82
CA LEU A 18 7.36 -19.67 39.59
C LEU A 18 6.95 -21.15 39.68
N ALA A 19 5.93 -21.48 40.48
CA ALA A 19 5.38 -22.84 40.56
C ALA A 19 4.47 -23.15 39.36
N ALA A 20 3.85 -22.17 38.71
CA ALA A 20 3.07 -22.35 37.48
C ALA A 20 3.99 -22.47 36.22
N LEU A 21 5.19 -21.90 36.26
CA LEU A 21 6.18 -22.04 35.19
C LEU A 21 6.98 -23.36 35.26
N SER A 22 6.99 -24.06 36.40
CA SER A 22 7.67 -25.33 36.55
C SER A 22 6.78 -26.55 36.24
N TYR A 23 5.49 -26.35 35.82
CA TYR A 23 4.60 -27.43 35.43
C TYR A 23 4.23 -27.39 33.91
N ALA A 24 4.77 -26.46 33.14
CA ALA A 24 4.90 -26.66 31.72
C ALA A 24 6.15 -27.47 31.46
N GLY A 25 6.05 -28.79 31.75
CA GLY A 25 7.04 -29.72 31.26
C GLY A 25 7.11 -29.55 29.76
N GLU A 26 8.29 -29.15 29.25
CA GLU A 26 8.62 -29.34 27.86
C GLU A 26 8.31 -30.80 27.52
N ALA A 27 7.16 -31.05 26.91
CA ALA A 27 6.97 -32.31 26.19
C ALA A 27 8.03 -32.24 25.09
N GLU A 28 9.12 -33.01 25.27
CA GLU A 28 10.04 -33.28 24.17
C GLU A 28 9.15 -33.66 22.97
N PRO A 29 9.31 -33.00 21.82
CA PRO A 29 8.58 -33.39 20.63
C PRO A 29 8.92 -34.86 20.39
N GLN A 30 7.94 -35.73 20.56
CA GLN A 30 8.07 -37.12 20.15
C GLN A 30 8.59 -37.07 18.71
N LYS A 31 9.77 -37.64 18.48
CA LYS A 31 10.28 -37.92 17.14
C LYS A 31 9.25 -38.83 16.46
N ALA A 32 8.28 -38.21 15.79
CA ALA A 32 7.40 -38.96 14.92
C ALA A 32 8.26 -39.38 13.73
N GLU A 33 8.74 -40.59 13.73
CA GLU A 33 9.32 -41.19 12.52
C GLU A 33 8.21 -41.30 11.48
N ALA A 34 8.53 -40.98 10.21
CA ALA A 34 7.59 -41.21 9.12
C ALA A 34 7.21 -42.72 9.13
N PRO A 35 5.94 -43.06 8.85
CA PRO A 35 5.59 -44.47 8.66
C PRO A 35 6.54 -45.08 7.61
N ALA A 36 6.94 -46.34 7.80
CA ALA A 36 7.97 -47.02 6.99
C ALA A 36 7.66 -47.01 5.47
N GLU A 37 6.42 -46.78 5.11
CA GLU A 37 5.91 -46.74 3.72
C GLU A 37 6.16 -45.38 3.02
N PHE A 38 6.54 -44.31 3.76
CA PHE A 38 6.81 -42.98 3.24
C PHE A 38 8.29 -42.66 3.31
N LEU A 39 8.83 -42.09 2.23
CA LEU A 39 10.12 -41.42 2.22
C LEU A 39 9.87 -39.93 2.15
N ALA A 40 10.25 -39.20 3.20
CA ALA A 40 10.03 -37.76 3.33
C ALA A 40 11.36 -37.04 3.50
N TYR A 41 11.64 -36.03 2.71
CA TYR A 41 12.87 -35.27 2.66
C TYR A 41 12.61 -33.78 2.84
N ASP A 42 13.43 -33.16 3.66
CA ASP A 42 13.46 -31.72 3.95
C ASP A 42 14.79 -31.16 3.48
N PHE A 43 14.77 -30.15 2.59
CA PHE A 43 15.95 -29.67 1.88
C PHE A 43 16.37 -28.30 2.40
N GLY A 44 17.64 -28.18 2.81
CA GLY A 44 18.22 -26.89 3.18
C GLY A 44 19.21 -26.99 4.32
N THR A 45 18.80 -26.79 5.56
CA THR A 45 19.65 -26.81 6.75
C THR A 45 19.52 -28.11 7.54
N ALA A 46 20.20 -28.20 8.69
CA ALA A 46 20.19 -29.41 9.52
C ALA A 46 18.89 -29.60 10.33
N THR A 47 18.01 -28.63 10.38
CA THR A 47 16.77 -28.70 11.16
C THR A 47 15.65 -29.16 10.26
N ALA A 48 15.23 -30.41 10.39
CA ALA A 48 14.12 -30.96 9.61
C ALA A 48 12.84 -31.05 10.43
N LEU A 49 11.70 -30.97 9.75
CA LEU A 49 10.40 -31.28 10.36
C LEU A 49 10.41 -32.73 10.88
N PRO A 50 9.90 -33.04 12.10
CA PRO A 50 9.81 -34.40 12.60
C PRO A 50 9.15 -35.33 11.58
N GLY A 51 9.81 -36.47 11.29
CA GLY A 51 9.40 -37.43 10.26
C GLY A 51 10.02 -37.20 8.88
N PHE A 52 10.83 -36.15 8.70
CA PHE A 52 11.56 -35.85 7.47
C PHE A 52 13.06 -36.11 7.66
N ALA A 53 13.72 -36.63 6.62
CA ALA A 53 15.17 -36.70 6.55
C ALA A 53 15.74 -35.36 6.06
N ALA A 54 16.61 -34.74 6.85
CA ALA A 54 17.29 -33.52 6.45
C ALA A 54 18.28 -33.77 5.29
N VAL A 55 18.22 -32.92 4.25
CA VAL A 55 19.11 -32.95 3.10
C VAL A 55 19.86 -31.62 3.04
N THR A 56 21.07 -31.61 3.60
CA THR A 56 21.88 -30.41 3.80
C THR A 56 22.99 -30.22 2.76
N GLY A 57 23.07 -31.12 1.80
CA GLY A 57 24.09 -31.13 0.74
C GLY A 57 24.10 -32.42 -0.07
N PRO A 58 24.97 -32.54 -1.05
CA PRO A 58 25.18 -33.76 -1.82
C PRO A 58 25.61 -34.94 -0.92
N GLY A 59 25.05 -36.13 -1.16
CA GLY A 59 25.28 -37.31 -0.38
C GLY A 59 24.61 -38.53 -1.03
N ALA A 60 23.75 -39.23 -0.27
CA ALA A 60 22.93 -40.30 -0.83
C ALA A 60 21.97 -39.73 -1.92
N ILE A 61 21.53 -38.49 -1.76
CA ILE A 61 20.79 -37.73 -2.79
C ILE A 61 21.81 -36.94 -3.61
N GLN A 62 21.68 -37.02 -4.93
CA GLN A 62 22.60 -36.39 -5.88
C GLN A 62 21.91 -35.16 -6.49
N PHE A 63 22.73 -34.14 -6.75
CA PHE A 63 22.32 -32.90 -7.37
C PHE A 63 23.14 -32.65 -8.62
N ASP A 64 22.47 -32.32 -9.71
CA ASP A 64 23.06 -31.80 -10.93
C ASP A 64 22.58 -30.36 -11.14
N GLY A 65 23.54 -29.45 -11.35
CA GLY A 65 23.32 -28.01 -11.39
C GLY A 65 24.17 -27.24 -10.36
N ASN A 66 24.22 -25.94 -10.47
CA ASN A 66 24.90 -25.07 -9.50
C ASN A 66 23.99 -24.79 -8.29
N VAL A 67 23.86 -25.81 -7.42
CA VAL A 67 22.93 -25.77 -6.30
C VAL A 67 23.49 -25.01 -5.09
N LYS A 68 22.64 -24.24 -4.42
CA LYS A 68 22.91 -23.57 -3.16
C LYS A 68 21.89 -24.02 -2.12
N PHE A 69 22.38 -24.41 -0.95
CA PHE A 69 21.55 -24.69 0.22
C PHE A 69 21.47 -23.43 1.08
N ALA A 70 20.29 -23.06 1.46
CA ALA A 70 20.04 -21.86 2.28
C ALA A 70 18.88 -22.09 3.25
N GLY A 71 18.86 -21.32 4.31
CA GLY A 71 17.76 -21.30 5.27
C GLY A 71 17.39 -19.87 5.60
N ASP A 72 16.11 -19.68 5.84
CA ASP A 72 15.50 -18.40 6.19
C ASP A 72 14.59 -18.61 7.42
N ASP A 73 14.37 -17.58 8.23
CA ASP A 73 13.44 -17.65 9.34
C ASP A 73 11.99 -17.56 8.82
N TYR A 74 11.39 -18.71 8.54
CA TYR A 74 10.12 -18.79 7.82
C TYR A 74 8.96 -19.34 8.68
N PRO A 75 7.68 -19.20 8.24
CA PRO A 75 6.52 -19.48 9.09
C PRO A 75 6.44 -20.92 9.62
N ASP A 76 7.06 -21.86 8.94
CA ASP A 76 7.14 -23.24 9.44
C ASP A 76 8.49 -23.88 9.05
N PRO A 77 8.93 -24.92 9.79
CA PRO A 77 10.26 -25.50 9.59
C PRO A 77 10.45 -26.18 8.24
N LEU A 78 9.37 -26.57 7.55
CA LEU A 78 9.48 -27.28 6.26
C LEU A 78 9.73 -26.35 5.08
N ILE A 79 9.42 -25.06 5.21
CA ILE A 79 9.67 -24.04 4.19
C ILE A 79 10.63 -22.95 4.67
N GLY A 80 11.21 -23.15 5.86
CA GLY A 80 12.23 -22.27 6.43
C GLY A 80 13.58 -22.42 5.76
N ASP A 81 13.80 -23.49 5.03
CA ASP A 81 15.05 -23.75 4.33
C ASP A 81 14.79 -24.45 2.99
N TYR A 82 15.79 -24.45 2.12
CA TYR A 82 15.63 -24.90 0.74
C TYR A 82 16.96 -25.17 0.04
N VAL A 83 16.86 -25.83 -1.11
CA VAL A 83 17.91 -25.86 -2.14
C VAL A 83 17.43 -25.11 -3.38
N GLU A 84 18.29 -24.27 -3.97
CA GLU A 84 17.96 -23.46 -5.13
C GLU A 84 19.01 -23.55 -6.23
N ALA A 85 18.56 -23.42 -7.47
CA ALA A 85 19.35 -23.17 -8.67
C ALA A 85 18.41 -22.70 -9.81
N ASP A 86 18.96 -22.05 -10.85
CA ASP A 86 18.20 -21.69 -12.05
C ASP A 86 17.58 -22.91 -12.72
N ALA A 87 18.36 -24.00 -12.75
CA ALA A 87 17.91 -25.32 -13.15
C ALA A 87 18.69 -26.37 -12.36
N MET A 88 18.00 -27.38 -11.85
CA MET A 88 18.62 -28.49 -11.13
C MET A 88 17.88 -29.81 -11.35
N THR A 89 18.61 -30.91 -11.26
CA THR A 89 18.05 -32.24 -11.17
C THR A 89 18.43 -32.85 -9.82
N VAL A 90 17.43 -33.25 -9.04
CA VAL A 90 17.60 -33.97 -7.77
C VAL A 90 17.38 -35.46 -8.03
N THR A 91 18.37 -36.31 -7.76
CA THR A 91 18.28 -37.75 -7.98
C THR A 91 18.27 -38.48 -6.64
N ILE A 92 17.21 -39.24 -6.40
CA ILE A 92 17.05 -40.14 -5.25
C ILE A 92 17.23 -41.57 -5.73
N PRO A 93 18.37 -42.19 -5.44
CA PRO A 93 18.66 -43.54 -5.88
C PRO A 93 18.02 -44.61 -4.95
N GLY A 94 18.06 -45.88 -5.36
CA GLY A 94 17.70 -46.99 -4.53
C GLY A 94 16.22 -47.30 -4.44
N LEU A 95 15.39 -46.64 -5.26
CA LEU A 95 13.97 -46.99 -5.31
C LEU A 95 13.73 -48.29 -6.05
N ALA A 96 12.82 -49.12 -5.54
CA ALA A 96 12.40 -50.33 -6.24
C ALA A 96 11.74 -49.96 -7.60
N LYS A 97 11.72 -50.93 -8.53
CA LYS A 97 10.98 -50.80 -9.76
C LYS A 97 9.46 -50.92 -9.45
N ALA A 98 8.80 -49.76 -9.39
CA ALA A 98 7.39 -49.66 -9.06
C ALA A 98 6.83 -48.33 -9.52
N LYS A 99 5.53 -48.14 -9.48
CA LYS A 99 4.85 -46.86 -9.58
C LYS A 99 4.81 -46.20 -8.21
N TYR A 100 5.12 -44.89 -8.16
CA TYR A 100 5.15 -44.11 -6.94
C TYR A 100 4.22 -42.91 -7.02
N ARG A 101 3.67 -42.52 -5.88
CA ARG A 101 3.06 -41.18 -5.64
C ARG A 101 4.14 -40.25 -5.16
N LEU A 102 4.03 -39.01 -5.58
CA LEU A 102 4.93 -37.91 -5.24
C LEU A 102 4.12 -36.69 -4.78
N ALA A 103 4.59 -36.06 -3.72
CA ALA A 103 4.24 -34.69 -3.40
C ALA A 103 5.52 -33.87 -3.18
N VAL A 104 5.55 -32.66 -3.72
CA VAL A 104 6.69 -31.76 -3.62
C VAL A 104 6.21 -30.37 -3.23
N ILE A 105 6.90 -29.71 -2.30
CA ILE A 105 6.82 -28.27 -2.10
C ILE A 105 7.99 -27.65 -2.86
N ALA A 106 7.65 -26.98 -3.94
CA ALA A 106 8.61 -26.23 -4.76
C ALA A 106 7.94 -24.97 -5.27
N GLN A 107 8.62 -23.84 -5.11
CA GLN A 107 8.13 -22.53 -5.53
C GLN A 107 9.32 -21.66 -5.98
N ASN A 108 9.09 -20.79 -6.95
CA ASN A 108 9.95 -19.65 -7.14
C ASN A 108 9.49 -18.54 -6.21
N THR A 109 10.25 -18.26 -5.19
CA THR A 109 9.86 -17.31 -4.15
C THR A 109 10.93 -16.27 -3.96
N VAL A 110 10.51 -15.01 -3.79
CA VAL A 110 11.35 -13.94 -3.31
C VAL A 110 11.08 -13.76 -1.82
N ARG A 111 12.14 -13.71 -1.03
CA ARG A 111 12.06 -13.30 0.36
C ARG A 111 12.00 -11.79 0.43
N LEU A 112 11.02 -11.29 1.17
CA LEU A 112 11.08 -9.95 1.72
C LEU A 112 11.58 -10.07 3.15
N GLU A 113 12.48 -9.20 3.58
CA GLU A 113 12.91 -9.13 4.98
C GLU A 113 11.68 -9.09 5.89
N ASP A 114 11.70 -9.89 6.95
CA ASP A 114 10.59 -10.05 7.89
C ASP A 114 9.28 -10.63 7.33
N ALA A 115 9.28 -11.19 6.13
CA ALA A 115 8.07 -11.78 5.54
C ALA A 115 7.63 -13.04 6.26
N VAL A 116 6.35 -13.14 6.53
CA VAL A 116 5.70 -14.35 7.10
C VAL A 116 5.19 -15.27 5.98
N ALA A 117 5.14 -14.81 4.74
CA ALA A 117 4.72 -15.57 3.57
C ALA A 117 5.68 -15.39 2.40
N MET A 118 5.92 -16.44 1.63
CA MET A 118 6.73 -16.44 0.42
C MET A 118 5.89 -15.99 -0.77
N LEU A 119 6.50 -15.22 -1.67
CA LEU A 119 5.85 -14.71 -2.86
C LEU A 119 6.42 -15.38 -4.10
N PRO A 120 5.60 -16.00 -4.96
CA PRO A 120 6.07 -16.49 -6.24
C PRO A 120 6.49 -15.31 -7.12
N ALA A 121 7.69 -15.40 -7.68
CA ALA A 121 8.30 -14.34 -8.47
C ALA A 121 8.26 -14.59 -9.98
N GLU A 122 8.38 -15.86 -10.42
CA GLU A 122 8.53 -16.20 -11.83
C GLU A 122 7.84 -17.53 -12.17
N ASP A 123 7.60 -17.74 -13.46
CA ASP A 123 7.20 -19.05 -13.97
C ASP A 123 8.19 -20.13 -13.57
N PHE A 124 7.67 -21.26 -13.14
CA PHE A 124 8.51 -22.38 -12.75
C PHE A 124 7.91 -23.73 -13.14
N SER A 125 8.76 -24.74 -13.24
CA SER A 125 8.31 -26.08 -13.55
C SER A 125 9.02 -27.15 -12.70
N VAL A 126 8.29 -28.22 -12.41
CA VAL A 126 8.76 -29.42 -11.73
C VAL A 126 8.31 -30.65 -12.52
N SER A 127 9.25 -31.56 -12.81
CA SER A 127 8.90 -32.86 -13.37
C SER A 127 9.55 -34.00 -12.61
N ALA A 128 8.96 -35.18 -12.65
CA ALA A 128 9.45 -36.41 -12.01
C ALA A 128 9.60 -37.50 -13.06
N ASN A 129 10.84 -37.99 -13.27
CA ASN A 129 11.15 -38.96 -14.32
C ASN A 129 10.54 -38.57 -15.69
N GLY A 130 10.61 -37.27 -16.04
CA GLY A 130 10.09 -36.71 -17.29
C GLY A 130 8.57 -36.46 -17.32
N LYS A 131 7.82 -36.83 -16.29
CA LYS A 131 6.39 -36.48 -16.18
C LYS A 131 6.22 -35.13 -15.45
N ALA A 132 5.42 -34.24 -15.99
CA ALA A 132 5.13 -32.95 -15.36
C ALA A 132 4.39 -33.14 -14.03
N VAL A 133 4.88 -32.52 -12.97
CA VAL A 133 4.25 -32.40 -11.65
C VAL A 133 3.67 -31.02 -11.46
N ALA A 134 4.37 -29.99 -11.91
CA ALA A 134 3.88 -28.62 -11.93
C ALA A 134 4.45 -27.87 -13.13
N ASP A 135 3.66 -27.04 -13.75
CA ASP A 135 4.06 -26.03 -14.73
C ASP A 135 3.24 -24.77 -14.42
N VAL A 136 3.82 -23.92 -13.57
CA VAL A 136 3.15 -22.75 -13.04
C VAL A 136 3.51 -21.53 -13.88
N LYS A 137 2.47 -20.88 -14.40
CA LYS A 137 2.60 -19.62 -15.14
C LYS A 137 2.07 -18.48 -14.28
N ILE A 138 2.97 -17.59 -13.94
CA ILE A 138 2.60 -16.37 -13.21
C ILE A 138 2.06 -15.36 -14.21
N THR A 139 0.76 -15.14 -14.19
CA THR A 139 0.04 -14.19 -15.05
C THR A 139 -0.70 -13.17 -14.18
N PRO A 140 -1.19 -12.05 -14.76
CA PRO A 140 -2.05 -11.13 -14.03
C PRO A 140 -3.26 -11.80 -13.38
N GLU A 141 -3.91 -12.73 -14.07
CA GLU A 141 -5.06 -13.46 -13.55
C GLU A 141 -4.66 -14.39 -12.39
N TRP A 142 -3.48 -15.01 -12.46
CA TRP A 142 -2.97 -15.85 -11.40
C TRP A 142 -2.80 -15.08 -10.09
N PHE A 143 -2.36 -13.82 -10.16
CA PHE A 143 -2.13 -12.97 -8.98
C PHE A 143 -3.38 -12.80 -8.10
N PHE A 144 -4.55 -12.78 -8.73
CA PHE A 144 -5.84 -12.60 -8.06
C PHE A 144 -6.61 -13.90 -7.92
N SER A 145 -6.08 -15.02 -8.42
CA SER A 145 -6.66 -16.35 -8.27
C SER A 145 -6.47 -16.90 -6.86
N GLN A 146 -7.13 -18.02 -6.56
CA GLN A 146 -7.06 -18.68 -5.25
C GLN A 146 -5.63 -19.04 -4.81
N ASP A 147 -4.75 -19.32 -5.76
CA ASP A 147 -3.34 -19.61 -5.51
C ASP A 147 -2.47 -18.33 -5.54
N GLY A 148 -3.08 -17.19 -5.80
CA GLY A 148 -2.40 -15.93 -6.04
C GLY A 148 -2.28 -15.07 -4.79
N LEU A 149 -1.32 -14.15 -4.86
CA LEU A 149 -0.89 -13.32 -3.75
C LEU A 149 -2.01 -12.43 -3.18
N TYR A 150 -2.82 -11.82 -4.06
CA TYR A 150 -3.84 -10.86 -3.66
C TYR A 150 -5.23 -11.46 -3.48
N TYR A 151 -5.36 -12.78 -3.53
CA TYR A 151 -6.66 -13.44 -3.32
C TYR A 151 -7.31 -13.07 -1.98
N GLY A 152 -6.50 -13.00 -0.93
CA GLY A 152 -6.95 -12.67 0.42
C GLY A 152 -7.54 -11.26 0.57
N VAL A 153 -7.20 -10.30 -0.31
CA VAL A 153 -7.67 -8.91 -0.23
C VAL A 153 -9.20 -8.81 -0.36
N GLN A 154 -9.84 -9.73 -1.05
CA GLN A 154 -11.30 -9.74 -1.25
C GLN A 154 -12.13 -10.25 -0.07
N PHE A 155 -11.50 -10.69 1.03
CA PHE A 155 -12.19 -11.21 2.20
C PHE A 155 -12.01 -10.31 3.42
N ASP A 156 -12.97 -10.35 4.34
CA ASP A 156 -12.78 -9.82 5.68
C ASP A 156 -11.95 -10.80 6.53
N ASP A 157 -11.00 -10.25 7.23
CA ASP A 157 -10.26 -10.95 8.28
C ASP A 157 -10.95 -10.66 9.61
N LEU A 158 -11.52 -11.67 10.22
CA LEU A 158 -12.27 -11.55 11.47
C LEU A 158 -11.72 -12.54 12.50
N PRO A 159 -11.94 -12.33 13.80
CA PRO A 159 -11.62 -13.34 14.80
C PRO A 159 -12.20 -14.70 14.42
N GLY A 160 -11.40 -15.75 14.50
CA GLY A 160 -11.79 -17.10 14.07
C GLY A 160 -11.47 -17.44 12.60
N THR A 161 -10.92 -16.51 11.82
CA THR A 161 -10.38 -16.82 10.49
C THR A 161 -9.28 -17.87 10.60
N ASP A 162 -9.29 -18.86 9.72
CA ASP A 162 -8.17 -19.81 9.59
C ASP A 162 -7.04 -19.14 8.77
N TRP A 163 -6.14 -18.45 9.49
CA TRP A 163 -5.01 -17.69 8.93
C TRP A 163 -4.05 -18.56 8.14
N TRP A 164 -3.80 -19.80 8.61
CA TRP A 164 -2.96 -20.75 7.93
C TRP A 164 -3.49 -21.11 6.56
N THR A 165 -4.76 -21.54 6.50
CA THR A 165 -5.38 -21.93 5.23
C THR A 165 -5.56 -20.74 4.29
N ARG A 166 -5.78 -19.53 4.84
CA ARG A 166 -6.00 -18.35 4.01
C ARG A 166 -4.72 -17.78 3.42
N TYR A 167 -3.62 -17.74 4.18
CA TYR A 167 -2.45 -16.96 3.82
C TYR A 167 -1.14 -17.75 3.73
N VAL A 168 -0.94 -18.78 4.54
CA VAL A 168 0.33 -19.49 4.60
C VAL A 168 0.35 -20.71 3.69
N LYS A 169 -0.66 -21.56 3.78
CA LYS A 169 -0.75 -22.79 2.97
C LYS A 169 -0.75 -22.51 1.45
N PRO A 170 -1.47 -21.50 0.90
CA PRO A 170 -1.45 -21.21 -0.54
C PRO A 170 -0.08 -20.75 -1.05
N ALA A 171 0.74 -20.16 -0.19
CA ALA A 171 2.08 -19.71 -0.58
C ALA A 171 3.04 -20.88 -0.84
N ALA A 172 2.84 -22.05 -0.22
CA ALA A 172 3.69 -23.22 -0.39
C ALA A 172 2.87 -24.52 -0.43
N PRO A 173 2.06 -24.73 -1.48
CA PRO A 173 1.18 -25.89 -1.59
C PRO A 173 1.95 -27.14 -2.01
N TRP A 174 1.45 -28.30 -1.62
CA TRP A 174 1.90 -29.58 -2.15
C TRP A 174 1.52 -29.69 -3.63
N ARG A 175 2.51 -29.92 -4.49
CA ARG A 175 2.32 -30.29 -5.90
C ARG A 175 2.42 -31.81 -6.01
N LYS A 176 1.36 -32.46 -6.47
CA LYS A 176 1.25 -33.91 -6.50
C LYS A 176 1.44 -34.47 -7.90
N GLY A 177 2.00 -35.66 -7.99
CA GLY A 177 2.16 -36.39 -9.25
C GLY A 177 2.42 -37.88 -8.98
N GLU A 178 2.56 -38.62 -10.08
CA GLU A 178 2.95 -40.04 -10.07
C GLU A 178 4.07 -40.25 -11.08
N PHE A 179 4.98 -41.14 -10.75
CA PHE A 179 6.07 -41.54 -11.63
C PHE A 179 6.36 -43.04 -11.58
N ASP A 180 6.97 -43.57 -12.64
CA ASP A 180 7.46 -44.94 -12.67
C ASP A 180 8.96 -44.92 -12.37
N SER A 181 9.39 -45.70 -11.37
CA SER A 181 10.79 -45.87 -11.01
C SER A 181 11.40 -47.06 -11.69
N ASN A 182 12.62 -46.92 -12.25
CA ASN A 182 13.51 -47.96 -12.73
C ASN A 182 14.79 -48.00 -11.89
N GLY A 183 14.71 -47.74 -10.58
CA GLY A 183 15.86 -47.71 -9.66
C GLY A 183 16.12 -46.34 -9.01
N SER A 184 15.53 -45.29 -9.50
CA SER A 184 15.68 -43.94 -8.94
C SER A 184 14.50 -43.02 -9.30
N LEU A 185 14.38 -41.91 -8.57
CA LEU A 185 13.60 -40.75 -8.95
C LEU A 185 14.52 -39.64 -9.38
N LYS A 186 14.25 -39.04 -10.51
CA LYS A 186 14.84 -37.74 -10.96
C LYS A 186 13.78 -36.69 -10.93
N VAL A 187 13.98 -35.64 -10.11
CA VAL A 187 13.13 -34.46 -10.06
C VAL A 187 13.86 -33.32 -10.76
N ASP A 188 13.36 -32.92 -11.91
CA ASP A 188 13.89 -31.79 -12.65
C ASP A 188 13.12 -30.54 -12.26
N LEU A 189 13.85 -29.52 -11.82
CA LEU A 189 13.31 -28.23 -11.37
C LEU A 189 13.90 -27.11 -12.21
N LYS A 190 13.05 -26.16 -12.61
CA LYS A 190 13.48 -24.97 -13.34
C LYS A 190 12.91 -23.73 -12.66
N ARG A 191 13.80 -22.79 -12.33
CA ARG A 191 13.45 -21.51 -11.72
C ARG A 191 12.59 -21.63 -10.46
N CYS A 192 12.89 -22.58 -9.60
CA CYS A 192 12.25 -22.73 -8.30
C CYS A 192 13.17 -23.31 -7.25
N ARG A 193 12.84 -23.01 -6.00
CA ARG A 193 13.41 -23.60 -4.81
C ARG A 193 12.70 -24.90 -4.50
N LEU A 194 13.45 -25.90 -4.03
CA LEU A 194 12.88 -27.13 -3.50
C LEU A 194 12.97 -27.11 -1.96
N PHE A 195 11.86 -27.26 -1.32
CA PHE A 195 11.73 -27.28 0.15
C PHE A 195 11.58 -28.70 0.68
N ALA A 196 10.59 -29.42 0.18
CA ALA A 196 10.24 -30.73 0.68
C ALA A 196 9.78 -31.68 -0.42
N LEU A 197 9.95 -32.98 -0.16
CA LEU A 197 9.52 -34.05 -1.05
C LEU A 197 9.03 -35.25 -0.22
N VAL A 198 7.88 -35.79 -0.60
CA VAL A 198 7.30 -37.00 -0.04
C VAL A 198 7.00 -37.98 -1.15
N ILE A 199 7.43 -39.21 -1.02
CA ILE A 199 7.14 -40.30 -1.97
C ILE A 199 6.67 -41.56 -1.23
N ALA A 200 5.79 -42.30 -1.87
CA ALA A 200 5.33 -43.61 -1.42
C ALA A 200 5.03 -44.52 -2.62
N LYS A 201 5.18 -45.83 -2.48
CA LYS A 201 4.77 -46.77 -3.54
C LYS A 201 3.24 -46.75 -3.69
N ALA A 202 2.79 -46.66 -4.94
CA ALA A 202 1.36 -46.50 -5.26
C ALA A 202 0.52 -47.76 -5.00
N ASP A 203 1.15 -48.92 -4.97
CA ASP A 203 0.55 -50.23 -4.65
C ASP A 203 0.51 -50.56 -3.14
N GLU A 204 1.38 -49.87 -2.35
CA GLU A 204 1.43 -50.04 -0.89
C GLU A 204 0.60 -48.96 -0.19
N VAL A 205 0.59 -47.74 -0.69
CA VAL A 205 -0.11 -46.56 -0.11
C VAL A 205 -1.16 -46.04 -1.10
N GLY A 206 -2.41 -46.13 -0.71
CA GLY A 206 -3.53 -45.60 -1.49
C GLY A 206 -3.53 -44.07 -1.56
N GLU A 207 -4.20 -43.49 -2.54
CA GLU A 207 -4.27 -42.03 -2.71
C GLU A 207 -4.82 -41.31 -1.46
N LYS A 208 -5.90 -41.85 -0.90
CA LYS A 208 -6.51 -41.28 0.32
C LYS A 208 -5.57 -41.34 1.52
N GLU A 209 -4.76 -42.40 1.63
CA GLU A 209 -3.79 -42.56 2.72
C GLU A 209 -2.61 -41.59 2.52
N PHE A 210 -2.14 -41.44 1.28
CA PHE A 210 -1.10 -40.47 0.91
C PHE A 210 -1.54 -39.04 1.25
N ASP A 211 -2.77 -38.68 0.87
CA ASP A 211 -3.35 -37.35 1.16
C ASP A 211 -3.52 -37.17 2.68
N GLY A 212 -3.97 -38.16 3.40
CA GLY A 212 -4.07 -38.12 4.86
C GLY A 212 -2.71 -37.96 5.57
N TYR A 213 -1.62 -38.45 4.99
CA TYR A 213 -0.28 -38.17 5.49
C TYR A 213 0.12 -36.72 5.27
N LEU A 214 -0.10 -36.17 4.06
CA LEU A 214 0.18 -34.76 3.78
C LEU A 214 -0.66 -33.79 4.64
N GLU A 215 -1.91 -34.16 4.94
CA GLU A 215 -2.77 -33.37 5.86
C GLU A 215 -2.21 -33.38 7.29
N LYS A 216 -1.63 -34.48 7.76
CA LYS A 216 -0.96 -34.56 9.07
C LYS A 216 0.30 -33.67 9.09
N VAL A 217 1.08 -33.68 8.00
CA VAL A 217 2.23 -32.78 7.84
C VAL A 217 1.78 -31.33 7.87
N ASP A 218 0.77 -30.96 7.10
CA ASP A 218 0.21 -29.60 7.09
C ASP A 218 -0.34 -29.20 8.47
N ALA A 219 -0.94 -30.13 9.22
CA ALA A 219 -1.39 -29.84 10.58
C ALA A 219 -0.22 -29.55 11.54
N ALA A 220 0.91 -30.26 11.41
CA ALA A 220 2.12 -30.00 12.19
C ALA A 220 2.73 -28.63 11.83
N ARG A 221 2.83 -28.30 10.54
CA ARG A 221 3.26 -26.99 10.05
C ARG A 221 2.38 -25.86 10.61
N LYS A 222 1.05 -26.05 10.50
CA LYS A 222 0.06 -25.11 11.05
C LYS A 222 0.22 -24.90 12.55
N ALA A 223 0.40 -25.97 13.31
CA ALA A 223 0.60 -25.88 14.75
C ALA A 223 1.87 -25.12 15.12
N HIS A 224 2.96 -25.35 14.39
CA HIS A 224 4.20 -24.60 14.56
C HIS A 224 4.02 -23.10 14.25
N PHE A 225 3.38 -22.78 13.12
CA PHE A 225 3.10 -21.40 12.74
C PHE A 225 2.29 -20.66 13.81
N LEU A 226 1.16 -21.25 14.22
CA LEU A 226 0.28 -20.62 15.23
C LEU A 226 0.94 -20.53 16.61
N GLY A 227 1.84 -21.47 16.96
CA GLY A 227 2.53 -21.46 18.25
C GLY A 227 3.72 -20.51 18.33
N ASN A 228 4.46 -20.32 17.23
CA ASN A 228 5.75 -19.66 17.26
C ASN A 228 5.86 -18.39 16.39
N LYS A 229 5.05 -18.31 15.32
CA LYS A 229 5.19 -17.25 14.31
C LYS A 229 3.95 -16.36 14.18
N PHE A 230 2.91 -16.60 14.98
CA PHE A 230 1.65 -15.86 14.87
C PHE A 230 1.03 -15.58 16.22
N LYS A 231 0.93 -14.30 16.56
CA LYS A 231 0.25 -13.84 17.77
C LYS A 231 -0.77 -12.77 17.41
N LEU A 232 -2.04 -13.12 17.40
CA LEU A 232 -3.13 -12.17 17.14
C LEU A 232 -3.53 -11.47 18.44
N GLU A 233 -3.61 -10.16 18.40
CA GLU A 233 -4.21 -9.35 19.45
C GLU A 233 -5.72 -9.23 19.22
N THR A 234 -6.48 -10.01 19.98
CA THR A 234 -7.94 -9.86 19.98
C THR A 234 -8.35 -8.84 21.01
N LYS A 235 -9.24 -7.93 20.62
CA LYS A 235 -9.78 -6.92 21.53
C LYS A 235 -11.25 -7.23 21.84
N PRO A 236 -11.66 -7.13 23.12
CA PRO A 236 -13.06 -7.23 23.49
C PRO A 236 -13.85 -6.05 22.93
N PRO A 237 -15.20 -6.12 22.90
CA PRO A 237 -16.03 -4.98 22.61
C PRO A 237 -15.65 -3.76 23.46
N ASP A 238 -15.58 -2.58 22.84
CA ASP A 238 -15.12 -1.33 23.47
C ASP A 238 -16.22 -0.62 24.30
N GLY A 239 -17.37 -1.27 24.50
CA GLY A 239 -18.47 -0.74 25.28
C GLY A 239 -19.68 -1.68 25.32
N ALA A 240 -20.81 -1.13 25.74
CA ALA A 240 -22.11 -1.79 25.72
C ALA A 240 -23.19 -0.77 25.31
N ILE A 241 -24.27 -1.23 24.67
CA ILE A 241 -25.41 -0.41 24.27
C ILE A 241 -26.69 -1.12 24.63
N ALA A 242 -27.70 -0.36 25.14
CA ALA A 242 -29.04 -0.88 25.29
C ALA A 242 -29.68 -1.06 23.91
N VAL A 243 -30.30 -2.21 23.68
CA VAL A 243 -30.90 -2.59 22.40
C VAL A 243 -32.40 -2.27 22.41
N THR A 244 -32.91 -1.66 21.35
CA THR A 244 -34.35 -1.44 21.18
C THR A 244 -35.04 -2.67 20.59
N PRO A 245 -36.37 -2.84 20.76
CA PRO A 245 -37.10 -3.96 20.16
C PRO A 245 -36.99 -4.01 18.63
N GLU A 246 -36.85 -2.88 17.94
CA GLU A 246 -36.71 -2.78 16.49
C GLU A 246 -35.31 -3.26 16.06
N GLU A 247 -34.27 -2.93 16.84
CA GLU A 247 -32.89 -3.36 16.61
C GLU A 247 -32.75 -4.86 16.88
N GLU A 248 -33.39 -5.37 17.93
CA GLU A 248 -33.44 -6.79 18.23
C GLU A 248 -34.13 -7.58 17.11
N ALA A 249 -35.28 -7.13 16.63
CA ALA A 249 -35.99 -7.72 15.51
C ALA A 249 -35.18 -7.71 14.23
N ARG A 250 -34.43 -6.64 13.96
CA ARG A 250 -33.50 -6.50 12.83
C ARG A 250 -32.25 -7.37 13.01
N GLY A 251 -31.82 -7.58 14.23
CA GLY A 251 -30.59 -8.29 14.56
C GLY A 251 -29.32 -7.45 14.47
N CYS A 252 -29.44 -6.12 14.35
CA CYS A 252 -28.31 -5.20 14.36
C CYS A 252 -28.71 -3.78 14.78
N VAL A 253 -27.74 -3.05 15.32
CA VAL A 253 -27.80 -1.62 15.60
C VAL A 253 -27.17 -0.86 14.45
N VAL A 254 -27.86 0.14 13.90
CA VAL A 254 -27.35 1.02 12.84
C VAL A 254 -26.86 2.32 13.46
N PHE A 255 -25.62 2.72 13.15
CA PHE A 255 -25.03 3.93 13.67
C PHE A 255 -24.14 4.64 12.64
N SER A 256 -23.82 5.89 12.87
CA SER A 256 -22.85 6.64 12.06
C SER A 256 -21.79 7.24 12.95
N ARG A 257 -20.56 7.01 12.57
CA ARG A 257 -19.38 7.66 13.13
C ARG A 257 -18.70 8.45 12.02
N TYR A 258 -18.07 9.54 12.38
CA TYR A 258 -17.37 10.38 11.42
C TYR A 258 -16.31 9.57 10.64
N PHE A 259 -16.21 9.76 9.33
CA PHE A 259 -15.32 8.99 8.45
C PHE A 259 -13.81 9.13 8.79
N GLY A 260 -13.43 10.18 9.53
CA GLY A 260 -12.06 10.38 10.04
C GLY A 260 -11.69 9.42 11.17
N GLU A 261 -12.67 8.82 11.83
CA GLU A 261 -12.46 7.88 12.94
C GLU A 261 -12.49 6.43 12.44
N ASP A 262 -11.58 5.61 12.97
CA ASP A 262 -11.59 4.19 12.68
C ASP A 262 -12.72 3.48 13.44
N VAL A 263 -13.44 2.65 12.71
CA VAL A 263 -14.47 1.76 13.27
C VAL A 263 -13.95 0.33 13.16
N SER A 264 -13.52 -0.23 14.27
CA SER A 264 -13.00 -1.59 14.35
C SER A 264 -14.14 -2.62 14.39
N TYR A 265 -13.82 -3.89 14.09
CA TYR A 265 -14.79 -5.00 14.15
C TYR A 265 -15.41 -5.17 15.55
N TYR A 266 -14.73 -4.74 16.61
CA TYR A 266 -15.18 -4.81 18.01
C TYR A 266 -15.84 -3.53 18.51
N SER A 267 -15.90 -2.46 17.71
CA SER A 267 -16.49 -1.18 18.10
C SER A 267 -17.96 -1.33 18.45
N VAL A 268 -18.36 -0.73 19.59
CA VAL A 268 -19.76 -0.67 20.02
C VAL A 268 -20.28 0.76 19.81
N PRO A 269 -21.46 0.96 19.20
CA PRO A 269 -22.03 2.29 19.02
C PRO A 269 -22.37 2.94 20.35
N LYS A 270 -22.15 4.26 20.44
CA LYS A 270 -22.67 5.10 21.52
C LYS A 270 -24.11 5.48 21.22
N GLU A 271 -24.87 5.82 22.24
CA GLU A 271 -26.28 6.24 22.08
C GLU A 271 -26.44 7.42 21.11
N ALA A 272 -25.52 8.41 21.19
CA ALA A 272 -25.53 9.59 20.33
C ALA A 272 -25.14 9.30 18.87
N GLU A 273 -24.61 8.12 18.57
CA GLU A 273 -24.21 7.70 17.21
C GLU A 273 -25.35 7.01 16.45
N ARG A 274 -26.49 6.68 17.12
CA ARG A 274 -27.67 6.13 16.45
C ARG A 274 -28.17 7.08 15.37
N VAL A 275 -28.41 6.53 14.18
CA VAL A 275 -28.68 7.33 12.99
C VAL A 275 -30.19 7.57 12.83
N ALA A 276 -30.63 8.81 13.03
CA ALA A 276 -31.96 9.25 12.59
C ALA A 276 -31.94 9.70 11.10
N ARG A 277 -30.88 10.33 10.67
CA ARG A 277 -30.59 10.74 9.27
C ARG A 277 -29.09 11.00 9.10
N ILE A 278 -28.60 10.97 7.87
CA ILE A 278 -27.25 11.41 7.51
C ILE A 278 -27.38 12.68 6.68
N ALA A 279 -26.69 13.74 7.08
CA ALA A 279 -26.64 15.01 6.36
C ALA A 279 -25.19 15.32 6.01
N VAL A 280 -24.93 15.56 4.73
CA VAL A 280 -23.60 15.91 4.19
C VAL A 280 -23.71 17.10 3.26
N SER A 281 -22.59 17.73 2.96
CA SER A 281 -22.55 18.88 2.06
C SER A 281 -21.30 18.87 1.20
N GLY A 282 -21.37 19.52 0.03
CA GLY A 282 -20.25 19.62 -0.88
C GLY A 282 -20.52 20.64 -1.98
N THR A 283 -19.52 20.82 -2.84
CA THR A 283 -19.62 21.70 -4.01
C THR A 283 -19.80 20.88 -5.30
N PRO A 284 -20.25 21.48 -6.41
CA PRO A 284 -20.24 20.80 -7.70
C PRO A 284 -18.85 20.26 -8.05
N GLY A 285 -18.77 18.98 -8.46
CA GLY A 285 -17.53 18.26 -8.75
C GLY A 285 -16.81 17.68 -7.54
N GLU A 286 -17.35 17.78 -6.33
CA GLU A 286 -16.76 17.24 -5.10
C GLU A 286 -17.13 15.77 -4.88
N ARG A 287 -16.22 15.01 -4.29
CA ARG A 287 -16.44 13.66 -3.76
C ARG A 287 -16.77 13.75 -2.27
N VAL A 288 -18.01 13.47 -1.92
CA VAL A 288 -18.52 13.61 -0.56
C VAL A 288 -18.67 12.23 0.09
N PRO A 289 -17.88 11.91 1.14
CA PRO A 289 -18.00 10.65 1.85
C PRO A 289 -19.24 10.63 2.75
N VAL A 290 -19.90 9.48 2.78
CA VAL A 290 -21.05 9.16 3.64
C VAL A 290 -20.77 7.83 4.30
N THR A 291 -20.59 7.80 5.62
CA THR A 291 -20.29 6.57 6.35
C THR A 291 -21.41 6.22 7.32
N PHE A 292 -21.72 4.93 7.39
CA PHE A 292 -22.52 4.36 8.48
C PHE A 292 -22.03 2.94 8.77
N SER A 293 -22.35 2.44 9.94
CA SER A 293 -21.95 1.13 10.42
C SER A 293 -23.14 0.36 10.99
N ILE A 294 -23.01 -0.96 11.03
CA ILE A 294 -23.90 -1.82 11.80
C ILE A 294 -23.11 -2.61 12.83
N ARG A 295 -23.68 -2.79 14.00
CA ARG A 295 -23.24 -3.76 15.01
C ARG A 295 -24.22 -4.90 15.03
N THR A 296 -23.77 -6.11 14.68
CA THR A 296 -24.63 -7.30 14.71
C THR A 296 -24.90 -7.76 16.14
N LEU A 297 -26.15 -8.10 16.44
CA LEU A 297 -26.59 -8.68 17.72
C LEU A 297 -26.67 -10.22 17.63
N ARG A 298 -26.85 -10.73 16.43
CA ARG A 298 -26.83 -12.14 16.04
C ARG A 298 -26.16 -12.26 14.67
N ALA A 299 -25.90 -13.44 14.19
CA ALA A 299 -25.47 -13.63 12.81
C ALA A 299 -26.54 -13.07 11.84
N VAL A 300 -26.09 -12.31 10.86
CA VAL A 300 -26.92 -11.65 9.84
C VAL A 300 -26.36 -11.96 8.46
N ASN A 301 -27.23 -12.40 7.54
CA ASN A 301 -26.82 -12.84 6.21
C ASN A 301 -27.43 -11.97 5.11
N GLY A 302 -26.74 -11.96 3.95
CA GLY A 302 -27.23 -11.33 2.72
C GLY A 302 -27.42 -9.82 2.82
N ILE A 303 -26.52 -9.14 3.54
CA ILE A 303 -26.60 -7.69 3.72
C ILE A 303 -26.29 -7.02 2.40
N ASN A 304 -27.22 -6.19 1.91
CA ASN A 304 -27.06 -5.36 0.72
C ASN A 304 -27.43 -3.92 1.05
N VAL A 305 -26.67 -2.98 0.47
CA VAL A 305 -26.91 -1.54 0.62
C VAL A 305 -27.19 -0.93 -0.74
N ALA A 306 -28.23 -0.12 -0.81
CA ALA A 306 -28.60 0.64 -2.00
C ALA A 306 -28.91 2.10 -1.63
N VAL A 307 -28.70 3.01 -2.55
CA VAL A 307 -29.04 4.43 -2.41
C VAL A 307 -30.03 4.81 -3.51
N SER A 308 -31.06 5.57 -3.14
CA SER A 308 -31.98 6.14 -4.12
C SER A 308 -31.37 7.36 -4.79
N ASP A 309 -31.97 7.82 -5.89
CA ASP A 309 -31.73 9.16 -6.38
C ASP A 309 -31.95 10.19 -5.27
N LEU A 310 -31.13 11.25 -5.26
CA LEU A 310 -31.30 12.39 -4.36
C LEU A 310 -32.00 13.51 -5.14
N VAL A 311 -33.12 13.97 -4.64
CA VAL A 311 -34.01 14.90 -5.35
C VAL A 311 -34.21 16.15 -4.51
N ASP A 312 -34.14 17.34 -5.13
CA ASP A 312 -34.46 18.61 -4.47
C ASP A 312 -35.94 19.00 -4.58
N ALA A 313 -36.31 20.13 -3.99
CA ALA A 313 -37.68 20.63 -4.02
C ALA A 313 -38.16 21.00 -5.44
N GLU A 314 -37.26 21.31 -6.35
CA GLU A 314 -37.53 21.63 -7.77
C GLU A 314 -37.49 20.43 -8.69
N LYS A 315 -37.36 19.21 -8.12
CA LYS A 315 -37.22 17.92 -8.84
C LYS A 315 -35.90 17.77 -9.65
N LYS A 316 -34.88 18.57 -9.37
CA LYS A 316 -33.55 18.32 -9.85
C LYS A 316 -32.98 17.09 -9.13
N THR A 317 -32.14 16.33 -9.83
CA THR A 317 -31.72 15.01 -9.35
C THR A 317 -30.21 14.87 -9.38
N VAL A 318 -29.64 14.39 -8.28
CA VAL A 318 -28.33 13.75 -8.26
C VAL A 318 -28.62 12.24 -8.35
N PRO A 319 -28.31 11.60 -9.49
CA PRO A 319 -28.72 10.20 -9.71
C PRO A 319 -27.99 9.24 -8.77
N SER A 320 -28.62 8.15 -8.39
CA SER A 320 -28.04 7.08 -7.56
C SER A 320 -26.74 6.52 -8.16
N ALA A 321 -26.62 6.51 -9.48
CA ALA A 321 -25.40 6.13 -10.17
C ALA A 321 -24.18 7.05 -9.88
N ALA A 322 -24.41 8.26 -9.38
CA ALA A 322 -23.35 9.15 -8.91
C ALA A 322 -22.83 8.76 -7.51
N THR A 323 -23.46 7.79 -6.84
CA THR A 323 -23.06 7.32 -5.53
C THR A 323 -22.42 5.94 -5.63
N SER A 324 -21.14 5.84 -5.30
CA SER A 324 -20.50 4.53 -5.11
C SER A 324 -20.88 3.97 -3.74
N VAL A 325 -21.22 2.68 -3.70
CA VAL A 325 -21.55 1.96 -2.45
C VAL A 325 -20.49 0.90 -2.22
N GLN A 326 -19.72 1.08 -1.17
CA GLN A 326 -18.60 0.22 -0.80
C GLN A 326 -18.68 -0.10 0.69
N ALA A 327 -17.93 -1.10 1.14
CA ALA A 327 -17.77 -1.42 2.56
C ALA A 327 -16.28 -1.49 2.92
N VAL A 328 -15.98 -1.14 4.15
CA VAL A 328 -14.62 -1.25 4.71
C VAL A 328 -14.35 -2.70 5.07
N ARG A 329 -13.33 -3.32 4.46
CA ARG A 329 -12.84 -4.63 4.86
C ARG A 329 -11.88 -4.52 6.01
N TYR A 330 -11.96 -5.47 6.91
CA TYR A 330 -10.97 -5.67 7.96
C TYR A 330 -9.86 -6.58 7.45
N LYS A 331 -8.61 -6.17 7.68
CA LYS A 331 -7.44 -6.92 7.24
C LYS A 331 -6.50 -7.20 8.40
N LEU A 332 -5.93 -8.39 8.38
CA LEU A 332 -4.84 -8.75 9.28
C LEU A 332 -3.62 -7.89 8.96
N ARG A 333 -3.10 -7.21 9.99
CA ARG A 333 -1.92 -6.35 9.90
C ARG A 333 -0.88 -6.75 10.90
N ARG A 334 0.38 -6.80 10.47
CA ARG A 334 1.50 -6.98 11.37
C ARG A 334 1.76 -5.67 12.11
N LEU A 335 1.87 -5.75 13.42
CA LEU A 335 2.20 -4.62 14.28
C LEU A 335 3.73 -4.49 14.40
N ARG A 336 4.21 -3.25 14.43
CA ARG A 336 5.60 -2.95 14.75
C ARG A 336 5.87 -3.28 16.20
N GLY A 337 6.98 -3.96 16.52
CA GLY A 337 7.38 -4.27 17.90
C GLY A 337 8.58 -5.19 17.97
N GLU A 338 9.30 -5.11 19.09
CA GLU A 338 10.57 -5.81 19.33
C GLU A 338 10.40 -7.32 19.67
N GLU A 339 9.19 -7.76 20.03
CA GLU A 339 8.95 -9.12 20.58
C GLU A 339 8.32 -10.11 19.57
N GLY A 340 8.75 -10.10 18.33
CA GLY A 340 8.29 -11.05 17.32
C GLY A 340 6.98 -10.65 16.63
N PRO A 341 6.44 -11.49 15.73
CA PRO A 341 5.34 -11.13 14.84
C PRO A 341 3.99 -11.07 15.57
N ARG A 342 3.58 -9.87 15.94
CA ARG A 342 2.26 -9.56 16.50
C ARG A 342 1.36 -9.02 15.40
N PHE A 343 0.09 -9.38 15.44
CA PHE A 343 -0.90 -8.99 14.45
C PHE A 343 -2.13 -8.39 15.12
N ASP A 344 -2.78 -7.45 14.43
CA ASP A 344 -4.10 -6.90 14.75
C ASP A 344 -5.00 -6.95 13.51
N ILE A 345 -6.28 -6.79 13.69
CA ILE A 345 -7.28 -6.73 12.62
C ILE A 345 -7.77 -5.29 12.51
N LEU A 346 -7.41 -4.62 11.44
CA LEU A 346 -7.69 -3.18 11.25
C LEU A 346 -8.63 -2.93 10.07
N PRO A 347 -9.44 -1.85 10.12
CA PRO A 347 -10.17 -1.36 8.95
C PRO A 347 -9.16 -0.88 7.90
N ASP A 348 -9.22 -1.42 6.67
CA ASP A 348 -8.13 -1.24 5.75
C ASP A 348 -8.51 -1.01 4.28
N VAL A 349 -9.38 -1.82 3.70
CA VAL A 349 -9.71 -1.76 2.28
C VAL A 349 -11.16 -1.33 2.07
N ILE A 350 -11.37 -0.33 1.22
CA ILE A 350 -12.70 0.11 0.80
C ILE A 350 -13.02 -0.57 -0.53
N GLN A 351 -14.03 -1.44 -0.55
CA GLN A 351 -14.38 -2.24 -1.70
C GLN A 351 -15.89 -2.45 -1.84
N ALA A 352 -16.38 -2.48 -3.08
CA ALA A 352 -17.75 -2.89 -3.33
C ALA A 352 -18.02 -4.32 -2.81
N GLN A 353 -19.09 -4.49 -2.07
CA GLN A 353 -19.48 -5.78 -1.50
C GLN A 353 -21.00 -5.93 -1.59
N ALA A 354 -21.43 -7.10 -2.03
CA ALA A 354 -22.82 -7.51 -2.07
C ALA A 354 -23.00 -8.80 -1.27
N ASN A 355 -24.19 -9.00 -0.71
CA ASN A 355 -24.54 -10.20 0.06
C ASN A 355 -23.56 -10.50 1.20
N VAL A 356 -23.26 -9.46 2.00
CA VAL A 356 -22.32 -9.58 3.12
C VAL A 356 -22.94 -10.39 4.24
N ASP A 357 -22.24 -11.42 4.69
CA ASP A 357 -22.60 -12.21 5.86
C ASP A 357 -21.70 -11.84 7.03
N LEU A 358 -22.30 -11.61 8.21
CA LEU A 358 -21.57 -11.22 9.40
C LEU A 358 -21.93 -12.12 10.59
N PRO A 359 -20.94 -12.59 11.36
CA PRO A 359 -21.17 -13.23 12.65
C PRO A 359 -21.85 -12.28 13.64
N ALA A 360 -22.32 -12.82 14.78
CA ALA A 360 -22.76 -12.03 15.90
C ALA A 360 -21.63 -11.16 16.46
N GLU A 361 -21.98 -10.02 17.04
CA GLU A 361 -21.07 -9.11 17.74
C GLU A 361 -19.93 -8.53 16.88
N ILE A 362 -20.12 -8.45 15.57
CA ILE A 362 -19.19 -7.81 14.63
C ILE A 362 -19.76 -6.47 14.18
N THR A 363 -18.92 -5.48 14.14
CA THR A 363 -19.20 -4.18 13.53
C THR A 363 -18.64 -4.12 12.11
N LYS A 364 -19.44 -3.61 11.18
CA LYS A 364 -19.09 -3.42 9.77
C LYS A 364 -19.47 -2.03 9.30
N THR A 365 -18.56 -1.37 8.60
CA THR A 365 -18.76 -0.01 8.08
C THR A 365 -19.00 -0.06 6.58
N TRP A 366 -20.01 0.67 6.11
CA TRP A 366 -20.19 1.04 4.72
C TRP A 366 -19.62 2.43 4.47
N TRP A 367 -18.90 2.55 3.37
CA TRP A 367 -18.33 3.78 2.87
C TRP A 367 -18.97 4.10 1.52
N LEU A 368 -19.79 5.13 1.50
CA LEU A 368 -20.41 5.61 0.29
C LEU A 368 -19.71 6.90 -0.12
N THR A 369 -19.59 7.14 -1.42
CA THR A 369 -19.06 8.39 -1.96
C THR A 369 -20.07 8.97 -2.94
N VAL A 370 -20.64 10.11 -2.61
CA VAL A 370 -21.49 10.87 -3.54
C VAL A 370 -20.57 11.74 -4.40
N ASN A 371 -20.44 11.43 -5.68
CA ASN A 371 -19.76 12.27 -6.65
C ASN A 371 -20.74 13.34 -7.12
N VAL A 372 -20.66 14.54 -6.53
CA VAL A 372 -21.55 15.63 -6.90
C VAL A 372 -21.31 16.01 -8.36
N PRO A 373 -22.30 15.93 -9.25
CA PRO A 373 -22.11 16.32 -10.65
C PRO A 373 -21.53 17.73 -10.78
N PRO A 374 -20.61 17.99 -11.73
CA PRO A 374 -20.01 19.32 -11.90
C PRO A 374 -21.02 20.41 -12.26
N ASP A 375 -22.15 20.03 -12.81
CA ASP A 375 -23.28 20.88 -13.19
C ASP A 375 -24.45 20.84 -12.19
N ALA A 376 -24.26 20.19 -11.03
CA ALA A 376 -25.30 20.13 -10.00
C ALA A 376 -25.69 21.54 -9.53
N ALA A 377 -26.98 21.82 -9.55
CA ALA A 377 -27.49 23.09 -9.03
C ALA A 377 -27.32 23.14 -7.51
N ALA A 378 -27.09 24.35 -6.99
CA ALA A 378 -27.11 24.57 -5.55
C ALA A 378 -28.50 24.29 -4.97
N GLY A 379 -28.56 23.63 -3.82
CA GLY A 379 -29.81 23.25 -3.17
C GLY A 379 -29.63 22.07 -2.23
N VAL A 380 -30.74 21.68 -1.62
CA VAL A 380 -30.81 20.55 -0.69
C VAL A 380 -31.50 19.39 -1.37
N TYR A 381 -30.76 18.30 -1.57
CA TYR A 381 -31.23 17.07 -2.20
C TYR A 381 -31.48 16.02 -1.13
N SER A 382 -32.57 15.27 -1.25
CA SER A 382 -32.96 14.24 -0.28
C SER A 382 -33.17 12.88 -0.96
N GLY A 383 -32.76 11.83 -0.28
CA GLY A 383 -32.95 10.45 -0.70
C GLY A 383 -32.85 9.49 0.47
N THR A 384 -32.61 8.22 0.18
CA THR A 384 -32.61 7.17 1.20
C THR A 384 -31.51 6.15 0.94
N ILE A 385 -30.77 5.80 1.98
CA ILE A 385 -29.92 4.61 2.01
C ILE A 385 -30.79 3.47 2.54
N THR A 386 -30.90 2.38 1.79
CA THR A 386 -31.63 1.18 2.18
C THR A 386 -30.67 0.06 2.51
N LEU A 387 -30.68 -0.39 3.75
CA LEU A 387 -29.98 -1.59 4.21
C LEU A 387 -30.98 -2.76 4.17
N LYS A 388 -30.78 -3.69 3.22
CA LYS A 388 -31.58 -4.91 3.11
C LYS A 388 -30.87 -6.07 3.79
N LEU A 389 -31.59 -6.89 4.49
CA LEU A 389 -31.13 -8.08 5.19
C LEU A 389 -31.98 -9.26 4.69
N SER A 390 -31.38 -10.45 4.53
CA SER A 390 -32.12 -11.61 3.99
C SER A 390 -33.26 -12.06 4.92
N ASP A 391 -33.02 -12.02 6.24
CA ASP A 391 -33.90 -12.65 7.23
C ASP A 391 -34.45 -11.66 8.27
N ALA A 392 -34.45 -10.36 7.94
CA ALA A 392 -34.87 -9.32 8.88
C ALA A 392 -35.45 -8.09 8.18
N PRO A 393 -36.19 -7.23 8.89
CA PRO A 393 -36.70 -5.98 8.36
C PRO A 393 -35.56 -5.06 7.86
N ALA A 394 -35.76 -4.46 6.69
CA ALA A 394 -34.82 -3.49 6.16
C ALA A 394 -34.71 -2.23 7.03
N ALA A 395 -33.53 -1.62 7.11
CA ALA A 395 -33.37 -0.29 7.67
C ALA A 395 -33.33 0.76 6.56
N MET A 396 -34.02 1.85 6.76
CA MET A 396 -34.04 3.01 5.86
C MET A 396 -33.41 4.20 6.57
N ILE A 397 -32.34 4.75 6.01
CA ILE A 397 -31.62 5.88 6.56
C ILE A 397 -31.83 7.08 5.62
N PRO A 398 -32.56 8.13 6.03
CA PRO A 398 -32.67 9.35 5.24
C PRO A 398 -31.28 9.96 4.97
N LEU A 399 -31.01 10.28 3.71
CA LEU A 399 -29.79 10.94 3.27
C LEU A 399 -30.12 12.33 2.72
N GLN A 400 -29.42 13.34 3.19
CA GLN A 400 -29.53 14.71 2.73
C GLN A 400 -28.17 15.20 2.24
N LEU A 401 -28.12 15.76 1.02
CA LEU A 401 -26.95 16.41 0.44
C LEU A 401 -27.25 17.87 0.20
N GLU A 402 -26.48 18.78 0.81
CA GLU A 402 -26.48 20.20 0.48
C GLU A 402 -25.40 20.50 -0.55
N VAL A 403 -25.78 20.98 -1.74
CA VAL A 403 -24.86 21.42 -2.78
C VAL A 403 -24.69 22.93 -2.68
N TYR A 404 -23.44 23.38 -2.45
CA TYR A 404 -23.12 24.81 -2.31
C TYR A 404 -23.08 25.54 -3.66
N PRO A 405 -23.40 26.87 -3.70
CA PRO A 405 -23.44 27.67 -4.94
C PRO A 405 -22.05 28.18 -5.36
N PHE A 406 -21.01 27.35 -5.21
CA PHE A 406 -19.64 27.70 -5.65
C PHE A 406 -18.82 26.45 -5.98
N THR A 407 -17.75 26.65 -6.71
CA THR A 407 -16.74 25.64 -7.02
C THR A 407 -15.44 25.95 -6.28
N LEU A 408 -14.66 24.93 -5.99
CA LEU A 408 -13.40 25.06 -5.27
C LEU A 408 -12.27 25.55 -6.18
N ALA A 409 -11.41 26.39 -5.64
CA ALA A 409 -10.17 26.80 -6.29
C ALA A 409 -9.29 25.59 -6.63
N ALA A 410 -8.46 25.70 -7.67
CA ALA A 410 -7.41 24.73 -7.94
C ALA A 410 -6.36 24.73 -6.80
N PRO A 411 -5.66 23.63 -6.55
CA PRO A 411 -4.52 23.64 -5.66
C PRO A 411 -3.48 24.67 -6.08
N ALA A 412 -2.74 25.26 -5.14
CA ALA A 412 -1.62 26.16 -5.43
C ALA A 412 -0.27 25.42 -5.44
N ALA A 413 -0.23 24.20 -4.92
CA ALA A 413 0.98 23.39 -4.76
C ALA A 413 0.93 22.10 -5.58
N SER A 414 2.10 21.54 -5.88
CA SER A 414 2.24 20.15 -6.32
C SER A 414 1.89 19.22 -5.15
N ILE A 415 0.81 18.48 -5.27
CA ILE A 415 0.39 17.49 -4.26
C ILE A 415 0.59 16.11 -4.86
N GLY A 416 1.63 15.44 -4.44
CA GLY A 416 2.09 14.24 -5.10
C GLY A 416 2.32 13.05 -4.19
N LEU A 417 2.42 11.90 -4.84
CA LEU A 417 2.80 10.65 -4.21
C LEU A 417 4.00 10.05 -4.94
N TRP A 418 4.87 9.43 -4.16
CA TRP A 418 5.83 8.50 -4.71
C TRP A 418 5.05 7.33 -5.30
N TYR A 419 5.20 7.14 -6.60
CA TYR A 419 4.48 6.15 -7.37
C TYR A 419 5.45 5.11 -7.91
N GLU A 420 5.19 3.86 -7.60
CA GLU A 420 5.90 2.73 -8.18
C GLU A 420 5.12 2.24 -9.41
N ASP A 421 5.83 2.01 -10.50
CA ASP A 421 5.20 1.48 -11.73
C ASP A 421 4.56 0.12 -11.45
N PRO A 422 3.34 -0.16 -11.97
CA PRO A 422 2.72 -1.47 -11.83
C PRO A 422 3.56 -2.66 -12.33
N SER A 423 4.62 -2.40 -13.12
CA SER A 423 5.62 -3.41 -13.47
C SER A 423 6.33 -4.01 -12.25
N ARG A 424 6.33 -3.29 -11.13
CA ARG A 424 6.87 -3.74 -9.84
C ARG A 424 5.83 -4.41 -8.93
N LEU A 425 4.70 -4.84 -9.49
CA LEU A 425 3.65 -5.56 -8.77
C LEU A 425 4.22 -6.66 -7.89
N GLY A 426 4.15 -6.44 -6.57
CA GLY A 426 4.88 -7.22 -5.58
C GLY A 426 6.37 -6.90 -5.68
N TYR A 427 6.85 -6.01 -4.83
CA TYR A 427 8.26 -5.66 -4.69
C TYR A 427 9.13 -6.93 -4.86
N ASN A 428 9.95 -6.97 -5.90
CA ASN A 428 10.78 -8.13 -6.30
C ASN A 428 10.05 -9.34 -6.91
N THR A 429 8.77 -9.33 -7.21
CA THR A 429 8.15 -10.52 -7.83
C THR A 429 8.50 -10.69 -9.31
N GLY A 430 9.07 -9.67 -9.96
CA GLY A 430 9.46 -9.76 -11.37
C GLY A 430 8.32 -10.01 -12.36
N LEU A 431 7.05 -10.07 -11.88
CA LEU A 431 5.91 -10.45 -12.72
C LEU A 431 5.81 -9.59 -13.97
N LEU A 432 5.90 -8.28 -13.78
CA LEU A 432 5.83 -7.30 -14.85
C LEU A 432 7.22 -6.78 -15.25
N GLY A 433 8.19 -6.81 -14.33
CA GLY A 433 9.59 -6.45 -14.60
C GLY A 433 10.30 -7.37 -15.59
N GLY A 434 9.80 -8.59 -15.79
CA GLY A 434 10.31 -9.52 -16.81
C GLY A 434 10.20 -9.01 -18.23
N VAL A 435 9.27 -8.10 -18.54
CA VAL A 435 9.14 -7.48 -19.87
C VAL A 435 10.27 -6.47 -20.09
N SER A 436 10.56 -5.60 -19.13
CA SER A 436 11.61 -4.58 -19.24
C SER A 436 13.02 -5.18 -19.29
N ASN A 437 13.26 -6.32 -18.64
CA ASN A 437 14.55 -7.00 -18.64
C ASN A 437 14.83 -7.86 -19.89
N LYS A 438 13.80 -8.12 -20.70
CA LYS A 438 13.90 -8.96 -21.91
C LYS A 438 14.31 -8.21 -23.17
N TYR A 439 14.40 -6.87 -23.15
CA TYR A 439 14.91 -6.14 -24.29
C TYR A 439 16.41 -6.41 -24.42
N PRO A 440 16.89 -6.97 -25.56
CA PRO A 440 18.29 -7.25 -25.72
C PRO A 440 19.09 -5.97 -25.65
N ARG A 441 20.29 -6.07 -25.08
CA ARG A 441 21.26 -4.96 -25.03
C ARG A 441 21.70 -4.47 -26.42
N ASP A 442 21.41 -5.23 -27.47
CA ASP A 442 21.85 -5.00 -28.84
C ASP A 442 20.85 -4.27 -29.74
N GLY A 443 19.84 -3.64 -29.17
CA GLY A 443 18.95 -2.70 -29.89
C GLY A 443 17.92 -3.33 -30.84
N VAL A 444 17.85 -4.66 -30.97
CA VAL A 444 16.77 -5.34 -31.70
C VAL A 444 15.73 -5.84 -30.69
N PRO A 445 14.48 -5.35 -30.71
CA PRO A 445 13.45 -5.87 -29.84
C PRO A 445 13.26 -7.37 -30.12
N PRO A 446 13.31 -8.25 -29.11
CA PRO A 446 12.92 -9.64 -29.32
C PRO A 446 11.46 -9.67 -29.73
N GLU A 447 11.08 -10.69 -30.47
CA GLU A 447 9.67 -10.94 -30.76
C GLU A 447 8.92 -11.06 -29.42
N ILE A 448 8.08 -10.05 -29.08
CA ILE A 448 7.37 -10.00 -27.81
C ILE A 448 6.37 -11.14 -27.80
N SER A 449 6.48 -12.05 -26.84
CA SER A 449 5.57 -13.18 -26.70
C SER A 449 4.12 -12.70 -26.48
N GLU A 450 3.14 -13.51 -26.81
CA GLU A 450 1.73 -13.20 -26.53
C GLU A 450 1.48 -12.98 -25.04
N ARG A 451 2.18 -13.74 -24.18
CA ARG A 451 2.16 -13.53 -22.73
C ARG A 451 2.66 -12.15 -22.36
N ASP A 452 3.83 -11.74 -22.87
CA ASP A 452 4.42 -10.44 -22.53
C ASP A 452 3.54 -9.28 -22.99
N ARG A 453 2.85 -9.43 -24.14
CA ARG A 453 1.82 -8.46 -24.60
C ARG A 453 0.65 -8.36 -23.63
N LYS A 454 0.16 -9.47 -23.10
CA LYS A 454 -0.91 -9.47 -22.10
C LYS A 454 -0.48 -8.81 -20.78
N VAL A 455 0.73 -9.10 -20.33
CA VAL A 455 1.31 -8.49 -19.12
C VAL A 455 1.45 -6.98 -19.32
N GLU A 456 1.95 -6.53 -20.47
CA GLU A 456 2.09 -5.10 -20.76
C GLU A 456 0.73 -4.39 -20.87
N ALA A 457 -0.25 -5.01 -21.52
CA ALA A 457 -1.61 -4.47 -21.60
C ALA A 457 -2.23 -4.33 -20.20
N PHE A 458 -2.00 -5.28 -19.31
CA PHE A 458 -2.45 -5.21 -17.93
C PHE A 458 -1.74 -4.08 -17.16
N ARG A 459 -0.43 -3.95 -17.30
CA ARG A 459 0.35 -2.85 -16.70
C ARG A 459 -0.19 -1.48 -17.10
N VAL A 460 -0.40 -1.27 -18.39
CA VAL A 460 -0.95 0.00 -18.92
C VAL A 460 -2.36 0.26 -18.43
N ALA A 461 -3.20 -0.77 -18.34
CA ALA A 461 -4.56 -0.65 -17.81
C ALA A 461 -4.54 -0.27 -16.33
N MET A 462 -3.67 -0.89 -15.52
CA MET A 462 -3.51 -0.53 -14.10
C MET A 462 -2.99 0.89 -13.94
N LEU A 463 -1.93 1.27 -14.66
CA LEU A 463 -1.41 2.64 -14.66
C LEU A 463 -2.52 3.66 -14.96
N GLY A 464 -3.34 3.39 -16.00
CA GLY A 464 -4.48 4.27 -16.32
C GLY A 464 -5.51 4.36 -15.21
N ALA A 465 -5.81 3.24 -14.55
CA ALA A 465 -6.75 3.21 -13.42
C ALA A 465 -6.19 3.94 -12.18
N ASP A 466 -4.90 3.79 -11.90
CA ASP A 466 -4.22 4.46 -10.81
C ASP A 466 -4.20 5.98 -11.01
N LEU A 467 -3.79 6.44 -12.20
CA LEU A 467 -3.77 7.87 -12.54
C LEU A 467 -5.17 8.49 -12.48
N LYS A 468 -6.18 7.76 -12.94
CA LYS A 468 -7.58 8.18 -12.78
C LYS A 468 -7.95 8.34 -11.31
N SER A 469 -7.64 7.33 -10.49
CA SER A 469 -7.91 7.36 -9.06
C SER A 469 -7.19 8.53 -8.38
N LEU A 470 -5.90 8.75 -8.67
CA LEU A 470 -5.12 9.86 -8.12
C LEU A 470 -5.77 11.20 -8.45
N ALA A 471 -6.11 11.44 -9.71
CA ALA A 471 -6.77 12.66 -10.15
C ALA A 471 -8.15 12.88 -9.46
N GLU A 472 -8.96 11.82 -9.35
CA GLU A 472 -10.26 11.87 -8.66
C GLU A 472 -10.12 12.15 -7.16
N HIS A 473 -9.00 11.78 -6.54
CA HIS A 473 -8.69 12.07 -5.14
C HIS A 473 -7.95 13.41 -4.94
N GLY A 474 -7.73 14.16 -6.02
CA GLY A 474 -7.15 15.51 -5.97
C GLY A 474 -5.64 15.57 -6.01
N PHE A 475 -4.94 14.44 -6.15
CA PHE A 475 -3.50 14.43 -6.41
C PHE A 475 -3.22 14.90 -7.84
N ASN A 476 -2.15 15.66 -8.02
CA ASN A 476 -1.84 16.31 -9.31
C ASN A 476 -0.43 15.99 -9.81
N ALA A 477 0.34 15.20 -9.03
CA ALA A 477 1.71 14.84 -9.38
C ALA A 477 2.08 13.44 -8.86
N ILE A 478 3.01 12.78 -9.57
CA ILE A 478 3.63 11.50 -9.19
C ILE A 478 5.10 11.46 -9.58
N THR A 479 5.85 10.51 -9.03
CA THR A 479 7.13 10.10 -9.60
C THR A 479 6.88 9.32 -10.90
N VAL A 480 7.79 9.47 -11.85
CA VAL A 480 7.80 8.64 -13.06
C VAL A 480 9.11 7.85 -13.16
N PRO A 481 9.09 6.65 -13.72
CA PRO A 481 10.30 5.85 -13.87
C PRO A 481 11.32 6.53 -14.77
N GLY A 482 12.60 6.19 -14.59
CA GLY A 482 13.66 6.55 -15.54
C GLY A 482 13.78 5.49 -16.63
N PRO A 483 14.15 5.91 -17.87
CA PRO A 483 14.29 5.00 -19.00
C PRO A 483 15.48 4.08 -18.85
N ARG A 484 15.52 3.06 -19.71
CA ARG A 484 16.64 2.14 -19.77
C ARG A 484 17.74 2.66 -20.70
N ILE A 485 19.00 2.63 -20.24
CA ILE A 485 20.16 2.88 -21.09
C ILE A 485 20.44 1.61 -21.92
N LEU A 486 20.43 1.75 -23.24
CA LEU A 486 20.73 0.67 -24.18
C LEU A 486 22.24 0.56 -24.43
N SER A 487 22.90 1.70 -24.65
CA SER A 487 24.34 1.77 -24.94
C SER A 487 24.90 3.13 -24.57
N ILE A 488 26.22 3.16 -24.40
CA ILE A 488 27.03 4.38 -24.25
C ILE A 488 28.19 4.28 -25.21
N SER A 489 28.43 5.33 -26.00
CA SER A 489 29.56 5.40 -26.92
C SER A 489 30.86 5.70 -26.15
N GLU A 490 32.02 5.50 -26.81
CA GLU A 490 33.35 5.90 -26.29
C GLU A 490 33.44 7.41 -25.97
N ARG A 491 32.59 8.22 -26.57
CA ARG A 491 32.51 9.67 -26.32
C ARG A 491 31.53 10.04 -25.19
N GLY A 492 30.83 9.05 -24.64
CA GLY A 492 29.82 9.26 -23.58
C GLY A 492 28.42 9.58 -24.11
N ASP A 493 28.14 9.41 -25.42
CA ASP A 493 26.78 9.60 -25.91
C ASP A 493 25.94 8.40 -25.49
N ALA A 494 24.87 8.63 -24.70
CA ALA A 494 23.95 7.61 -24.25
C ALA A 494 22.79 7.41 -25.23
N THR A 495 22.37 6.18 -25.44
CA THR A 495 21.15 5.83 -26.18
C THR A 495 20.16 5.20 -25.20
N LEU A 496 18.96 5.75 -25.13
CA LEU A 496 17.91 5.35 -24.18
C LEU A 496 16.75 4.64 -24.88
N SER A 497 16.06 3.78 -24.14
CA SER A 497 14.76 3.23 -24.50
C SER A 497 13.71 3.78 -23.57
N PHE A 498 12.67 4.38 -24.13
CA PHE A 498 11.49 4.92 -23.44
C PHE A 498 10.27 4.01 -23.56
N SER A 499 10.47 2.73 -23.83
CA SER A 499 9.38 1.79 -24.09
C SER A 499 8.37 1.65 -22.94
N LEU A 500 8.83 1.85 -21.69
CA LEU A 500 7.92 1.87 -20.53
C LEU A 500 7.23 3.23 -20.40
N GLU A 501 7.96 4.30 -20.68
CA GLU A 501 7.52 5.70 -20.52
C GLU A 501 6.52 6.11 -21.60
N ASP A 502 6.54 5.46 -22.77
CA ASP A 502 5.59 5.76 -23.87
C ASP A 502 4.12 5.63 -23.47
N ALA A 503 3.80 4.75 -22.51
CA ALA A 503 2.46 4.64 -21.97
C ALA A 503 2.10 5.78 -21.00
N TYR A 504 3.09 6.36 -20.30
CA TYR A 504 2.85 7.39 -19.28
C TYR A 504 2.42 8.73 -19.88
N GLY A 505 3.11 9.22 -20.89
CA GLY A 505 2.87 10.54 -21.44
C GLY A 505 1.41 10.85 -21.77
N PRO A 506 0.73 10.02 -22.59
CA PRO A 506 -0.69 10.18 -22.87
C PRO A 506 -1.58 10.08 -21.65
N LEU A 507 -1.32 9.14 -20.74
CA LEU A 507 -2.14 8.90 -19.55
C LEU A 507 -2.00 10.06 -18.54
N LEU A 508 -0.79 10.56 -18.31
CA LEU A 508 -0.54 11.72 -17.46
C LEU A 508 -1.30 12.95 -17.97
N ARG A 509 -1.27 13.22 -19.29
CA ARG A 509 -2.02 14.33 -19.89
C ARG A 509 -3.53 14.14 -19.76
N ASN A 510 -4.04 12.95 -20.02
CA ASN A 510 -5.47 12.65 -19.93
C ASN A 510 -6.02 12.91 -18.51
N HIS A 511 -5.23 12.61 -17.50
CA HIS A 511 -5.62 12.79 -16.10
C HIS A 511 -5.07 14.10 -15.49
N ARG A 512 -4.35 14.93 -16.26
CA ARG A 512 -3.75 16.21 -15.83
C ARG A 512 -2.78 16.04 -14.65
N ILE A 513 -2.07 14.93 -14.59
CA ILE A 513 -1.02 14.65 -13.61
C ILE A 513 0.33 15.04 -14.22
N ASN A 514 1.21 15.68 -13.47
CA ASN A 514 2.52 16.20 -13.91
C ASN A 514 2.42 17.16 -15.11
N THR A 515 1.30 17.85 -15.30
CA THR A 515 1.09 18.76 -16.44
C THR A 515 1.10 20.24 -16.02
N ASP A 516 0.22 20.60 -15.10
CA ASP A 516 0.17 21.95 -14.53
C ASP A 516 1.19 22.08 -13.38
N TYR A 517 1.39 21.02 -12.63
CA TYR A 517 2.31 20.88 -11.50
C TYR A 517 3.44 19.92 -11.85
N ALA A 518 4.61 20.11 -11.23
CA ALA A 518 5.75 19.24 -11.47
C ALA A 518 5.62 17.93 -10.67
N GLY A 519 5.93 16.80 -11.32
CA GLY A 519 6.26 15.54 -10.70
C GLY A 519 7.78 15.42 -10.49
N GLN A 520 8.25 14.19 -10.30
CA GLN A 520 9.67 13.88 -10.12
C GLN A 520 10.08 12.69 -10.99
N THR A 521 11.36 12.65 -11.41
CA THR A 521 11.97 11.45 -12.00
C THR A 521 13.31 11.20 -11.34
N PHE A 522 13.55 9.95 -10.94
CA PHE A 522 14.72 9.56 -10.16
C PHE A 522 15.89 9.25 -11.10
N LEU A 523 16.91 10.11 -11.10
CA LEU A 523 18.04 10.03 -12.05
C LEU A 523 19.19 9.15 -11.58
N LEU A 524 19.32 8.84 -10.30
CA LEU A 524 20.39 7.95 -9.83
C LEU A 524 20.33 6.56 -10.48
N THR A 525 19.12 6.13 -10.87
CA THR A 525 18.93 4.88 -11.63
C THR A 525 19.71 4.86 -12.94
N LEU A 526 19.93 5.99 -13.59
CA LEU A 526 20.79 6.09 -14.79
C LEU A 526 22.25 5.81 -14.44
N ALA A 527 22.76 6.42 -13.37
CA ALA A 527 24.13 6.19 -12.91
C ALA A 527 24.39 4.72 -12.60
N MET A 528 23.42 4.06 -11.93
CA MET A 528 23.51 2.62 -11.63
C MET A 528 23.54 1.77 -12.90
N GLN A 529 22.68 2.08 -13.87
CA GLN A 529 22.68 1.37 -15.14
C GLN A 529 24.02 1.50 -15.87
N MET A 530 24.67 2.68 -15.78
CA MET A 530 25.97 2.94 -16.39
C MET A 530 27.07 2.02 -15.86
N THR A 531 27.05 1.67 -14.57
CA THR A 531 28.06 0.76 -13.98
C THR A 531 28.00 -0.65 -14.56
N ALA A 532 26.86 -1.05 -15.11
CA ALA A 532 26.65 -2.37 -15.76
C ALA A 532 26.99 -2.35 -17.26
N ILE A 533 27.14 -1.16 -17.87
CA ILE A 533 27.43 -1.00 -19.28
C ILE A 533 28.97 -1.03 -19.46
N ARG A 534 29.42 -1.66 -20.54
CA ARG A 534 30.83 -1.75 -20.89
C ARG A 534 31.08 -0.95 -22.14
N VAL A 535 32.12 -0.11 -22.10
CA VAL A 535 32.69 0.59 -23.25
C VAL A 535 34.08 0.01 -23.48
N ASP A 536 34.37 -0.46 -24.68
CA ASP A 536 35.60 -1.20 -25.01
C ASP A 536 35.90 -2.40 -24.10
N GLY A 537 34.85 -3.04 -23.58
CA GLY A 537 34.97 -4.19 -22.68
C GLY A 537 35.13 -3.85 -21.19
N GLU A 538 35.35 -2.57 -20.84
CA GLU A 538 35.56 -2.11 -19.48
C GLU A 538 34.28 -1.42 -18.92
N PRO A 539 33.95 -1.57 -17.61
CA PRO A 539 32.88 -0.83 -16.98
C PRO A 539 33.21 0.65 -16.94
N ILE A 540 32.18 1.50 -16.88
CA ILE A 540 32.35 2.95 -16.71
C ILE A 540 32.43 3.25 -15.22
N PRO A 541 33.60 3.62 -14.67
CA PRO A 541 33.70 3.97 -13.26
C PRO A 541 32.96 5.27 -12.96
N GLU A 542 32.22 5.29 -11.85
CA GLU A 542 31.58 6.51 -11.35
C GLU A 542 32.61 7.61 -11.06
N TYR A 543 32.23 8.86 -11.24
CA TYR A 543 33.07 10.06 -11.04
C TYR A 543 34.21 10.29 -12.09
N THR A 544 34.22 9.56 -13.20
CA THR A 544 35.13 9.83 -14.32
C THR A 544 34.54 10.82 -15.34
N ASP A 545 35.37 11.42 -16.20
CA ASP A 545 34.89 12.33 -17.25
C ASP A 545 33.93 11.63 -18.24
N LEU A 546 34.20 10.36 -18.57
CA LEU A 546 33.30 9.57 -19.40
C LEU A 546 31.96 9.35 -18.71
N HIS A 547 31.95 9.02 -17.41
CA HIS A 547 30.73 8.89 -16.61
C HIS A 547 29.95 10.20 -16.54
N ALA A 548 30.63 11.33 -16.29
CA ALA A 548 30.02 12.65 -16.26
C ALA A 548 29.34 13.02 -17.58
N THR A 549 30.04 12.72 -18.69
CA THR A 549 29.55 12.98 -20.05
C THR A 549 28.34 12.10 -20.36
N ALA A 550 28.43 10.81 -20.04
CA ALA A 550 27.35 9.85 -20.26
C ALA A 550 26.11 10.17 -19.42
N PHE A 551 26.31 10.56 -18.16
CA PHE A 551 25.21 10.95 -17.28
C PHE A 551 24.50 12.20 -17.82
N LYS A 552 25.23 13.23 -18.21
CA LYS A 552 24.65 14.46 -18.81
C LYS A 552 23.91 14.15 -20.12
N SER A 553 24.47 13.29 -20.96
CA SER A 553 23.83 12.85 -22.21
C SER A 553 22.49 12.14 -21.92
N ALA A 554 22.51 11.14 -21.04
CA ALA A 554 21.31 10.40 -20.67
C ALA A 554 20.25 11.32 -20.01
N ALA A 555 20.65 12.15 -19.05
CA ALA A 555 19.76 13.08 -18.37
C ALA A 555 19.14 14.10 -19.33
N ALA A 556 19.89 14.58 -20.33
CA ALA A 556 19.38 15.48 -21.36
C ALA A 556 18.30 14.81 -22.22
N GLU A 557 18.51 13.55 -22.63
CA GLU A 557 17.48 12.79 -23.36
C GLU A 557 16.22 12.58 -22.54
N VAL A 558 16.34 12.27 -21.24
CA VAL A 558 15.18 12.13 -20.33
C VAL A 558 14.40 13.44 -20.23
N ARG A 559 15.11 14.56 -19.98
CA ARG A 559 14.50 15.88 -19.92
C ARG A 559 13.74 16.22 -21.19
N ASP A 560 14.39 16.03 -22.35
CA ASP A 560 13.85 16.41 -23.67
C ASP A 560 12.69 15.50 -24.09
N TYR A 561 12.73 14.21 -23.71
CA TYR A 561 11.60 13.30 -23.90
C TYR A 561 10.35 13.80 -23.15
N TRP A 562 10.46 14.05 -21.85
CA TRP A 562 9.30 14.50 -21.05
C TRP A 562 8.80 15.87 -21.45
N ARG A 563 9.67 16.75 -21.90
CA ARG A 563 9.25 18.05 -22.49
C ARG A 563 8.42 17.88 -23.75
N ARG A 564 8.83 16.98 -24.65
CA ARG A 564 8.03 16.65 -25.85
C ARG A 564 6.66 16.10 -25.46
N GLU A 565 6.63 15.27 -24.43
CA GLU A 565 5.39 14.73 -23.86
C GLU A 565 4.57 15.78 -23.08
N ARG A 566 5.06 17.01 -22.89
CA ARG A 566 4.40 18.07 -22.10
C ARG A 566 4.18 17.66 -20.64
N VAL A 567 5.08 16.90 -20.08
CA VAL A 567 5.12 16.47 -18.68
C VAL A 567 6.19 17.29 -17.96
N LYS A 568 5.82 17.87 -16.81
CA LYS A 568 6.73 18.68 -15.97
C LYS A 568 7.32 17.77 -14.88
N LEU A 569 8.64 17.73 -14.80
CA LEU A 569 9.34 16.95 -13.79
C LEU A 569 10.51 17.74 -13.19
N LEU A 570 10.74 17.54 -11.90
CA LEU A 570 12.02 17.84 -11.26
C LEU A 570 12.99 16.66 -11.48
N ALA A 571 14.26 17.00 -11.62
CA ALA A 571 15.34 16.03 -11.58
C ALA A 571 15.59 15.61 -10.13
N PHE A 572 15.05 14.48 -9.70
CA PHE A 572 15.30 13.92 -8.39
C PHE A 572 16.60 13.11 -8.42
N VAL A 573 17.60 13.57 -7.65
CA VAL A 573 18.99 13.10 -7.85
C VAL A 573 19.34 11.95 -6.94
N VAL A 574 19.19 12.12 -5.63
CA VAL A 574 19.57 11.16 -4.59
C VAL A 574 18.48 11.14 -3.53
N ASP A 575 18.15 9.94 -3.06
CA ASP A 575 17.24 9.75 -1.95
C ASP A 575 18.04 9.55 -0.65
N GLU A 576 17.72 10.32 0.40
CA GLU A 576 18.32 10.23 1.71
C GLU A 576 19.87 10.09 1.71
N PRO A 577 20.63 11.13 1.33
CA PRO A 577 22.08 11.10 1.36
C PRO A 577 22.64 10.61 2.70
N ARG A 578 23.62 9.69 2.70
CA ARG A 578 24.22 9.07 3.88
C ARG A 578 25.70 8.89 3.72
N GLU A 579 26.47 9.12 4.76
CA GLU A 579 27.92 8.88 4.75
C GLU A 579 28.28 7.39 4.87
N ARG A 580 27.36 6.59 5.40
CA ARG A 580 27.50 5.14 5.56
C ARG A 580 26.32 4.44 4.92
N GLU A 581 26.45 3.16 4.64
CA GLU A 581 25.40 2.32 4.06
C GLU A 581 24.92 2.84 2.69
N ILE A 582 25.89 3.19 1.82
CA ILE A 582 25.59 3.60 0.45
C ILE A 582 25.00 2.41 -0.30
N ASN A 583 23.86 2.64 -0.92
CA ASN A 583 23.14 1.63 -1.72
C ASN A 583 22.69 2.22 -3.08
N GLU A 584 21.77 1.55 -3.75
CA GLU A 584 21.26 1.99 -5.05
C GLU A 584 20.45 3.30 -5.01
N TRP A 585 19.99 3.74 -3.86
CA TRP A 585 19.11 4.90 -3.72
C TRP A 585 19.83 6.14 -3.20
N ASN A 586 20.95 5.96 -2.53
CA ASN A 586 21.66 7.05 -1.87
C ASN A 586 23.12 7.19 -2.27
N ARG A 587 23.70 8.33 -1.94
CA ARG A 587 25.13 8.68 -2.04
C ARG A 587 25.52 9.49 -0.81
N ASN A 588 26.81 9.54 -0.54
CA ASN A 588 27.35 10.46 0.46
C ASN A 588 27.27 11.92 -0.02
N LEU A 589 27.66 12.87 0.84
CA LEU A 589 27.65 14.28 0.51
C LEU A 589 28.39 14.59 -0.81
N GLU A 590 29.60 14.04 -0.95
CA GLU A 590 30.45 14.31 -2.13
C GLU A 590 29.83 13.77 -3.43
N GLY A 591 29.30 12.55 -3.39
CA GLY A 591 28.60 11.95 -4.51
C GLY A 591 27.30 12.67 -4.87
N THR A 592 26.55 13.13 -3.87
CA THR A 592 25.33 13.92 -4.10
C THR A 592 25.65 15.26 -4.76
N LEU A 593 26.65 15.99 -4.26
CA LEU A 593 27.11 17.25 -4.85
C LEU A 593 27.66 17.08 -6.27
N TYR A 594 28.30 15.93 -6.55
CA TYR A 594 28.76 15.60 -7.90
C TYR A 594 27.59 15.60 -8.90
N TYR A 595 26.52 14.88 -8.62
CA TYR A 595 25.37 14.81 -9.53
C TYR A 595 24.62 16.13 -9.63
N LEU A 596 24.44 16.85 -8.52
CA LEU A 596 23.83 18.19 -8.54
C LEU A 596 24.63 19.17 -9.42
N ARG A 597 25.97 19.12 -9.35
CA ARG A 597 26.83 19.92 -10.22
C ARG A 597 26.64 19.56 -11.70
N LEU A 598 26.59 18.27 -12.05
CA LEU A 598 26.36 17.85 -13.44
C LEU A 598 25.03 18.37 -13.98
N LEU A 599 23.97 18.32 -13.19
CA LEU A 599 22.66 18.87 -13.58
C LEU A 599 22.73 20.40 -13.73
N LYS A 600 23.41 21.10 -12.84
CA LYS A 600 23.59 22.54 -12.93
C LYS A 600 24.36 22.98 -14.17
N GLU A 601 25.37 22.20 -14.58
CA GLU A 601 26.10 22.41 -15.85
C GLU A 601 25.20 22.23 -17.08
N MET A 602 24.20 21.38 -17.02
CA MET A 602 23.20 21.21 -18.09
C MET A 602 22.24 22.39 -18.19
N GLY A 603 22.02 23.14 -17.10
CA GLY A 603 21.04 24.20 -16.98
C GLY A 603 19.60 23.75 -17.15
N ASP A 604 18.66 24.64 -16.97
CA ASP A 604 17.23 24.59 -17.31
C ASP A 604 16.41 23.35 -16.86
N TRP A 605 16.92 22.52 -15.94
CA TRP A 605 16.15 21.43 -15.33
C TRP A 605 16.29 21.44 -13.79
N PRO A 606 15.27 21.95 -13.06
CA PRO A 606 15.35 22.06 -11.61
C PRO A 606 15.60 20.73 -10.92
N SER A 607 16.56 20.72 -9.99
CA SER A 607 17.00 19.56 -9.23
C SER A 607 16.46 19.57 -7.79
N THR A 608 16.31 18.38 -7.20
CA THR A 608 15.94 18.19 -5.80
C THR A 608 16.58 16.93 -5.23
N VAL A 609 16.73 16.89 -3.92
CA VAL A 609 17.25 15.78 -3.12
C VAL A 609 16.39 15.65 -1.87
N THR A 610 16.07 14.43 -1.44
CA THR A 610 15.46 14.24 -0.10
C THR A 610 16.55 14.26 0.96
N THR A 611 16.68 15.35 1.68
CA THR A 611 17.71 15.47 2.76
C THR A 611 17.14 15.07 4.12
N MET A 612 17.86 14.21 4.87
CA MET A 612 17.50 13.81 6.23
C MET A 612 18.26 14.66 7.27
N ARG A 613 17.78 15.87 7.55
CA ARG A 613 18.40 16.86 8.45
C ARG A 613 19.64 17.53 7.87
N ASP A 614 20.01 18.66 8.45
CA ASP A 614 21.20 19.44 8.10
C ASP A 614 22.51 18.76 8.52
N VAL A 615 22.47 17.88 9.53
CA VAL A 615 23.64 17.10 10.01
C VAL A 615 23.26 15.64 10.22
N GLN A 616 23.97 14.76 9.51
CA GLN A 616 23.85 13.30 9.67
C GLN A 616 25.25 12.69 9.77
N ASP A 617 25.44 11.70 10.66
CA ASP A 617 26.73 11.05 10.90
C ASP A 617 27.90 12.02 11.20
N GLY A 618 27.61 13.22 11.72
CA GLY A 618 28.58 14.26 12.00
C GLY A 618 28.98 15.11 10.79
N VAL A 619 28.31 14.94 9.66
CA VAL A 619 28.53 15.70 8.42
C VAL A 619 27.33 16.63 8.21
N SER A 620 27.62 17.90 7.88
CA SER A 620 26.58 18.85 7.50
C SER A 620 26.20 18.69 6.04
N TYR A 621 24.89 18.60 5.78
CA TYR A 621 24.33 18.55 4.43
C TYR A 621 23.90 19.93 3.89
N MET A 622 24.21 21.02 4.59
CA MET A 622 23.97 22.39 4.13
C MET A 622 24.45 22.62 2.68
N PRO A 623 25.62 22.10 2.24
CA PRO A 623 26.04 22.28 0.84
C PRO A 623 25.08 21.69 -0.18
N ILE A 624 24.28 20.66 0.16
CA ILE A 624 23.22 20.12 -0.73
C ILE A 624 22.10 21.15 -0.84
N LEU A 625 21.64 21.72 0.29
CA LEU A 625 20.60 22.75 0.28
C LEU A 625 20.99 24.00 -0.54
N GLU A 626 22.31 24.33 -0.54
CA GLU A 626 22.84 25.40 -1.39
C GLU A 626 22.84 25.04 -2.87
N ALA A 627 23.14 23.78 -3.19
CA ALA A 627 23.34 23.31 -4.58
C ALA A 627 22.03 22.95 -5.29
N GLU A 628 21.04 22.37 -4.59
CA GLU A 628 19.75 22.00 -5.18
C GLU A 628 18.87 23.22 -5.49
N ASP A 629 17.95 23.08 -6.46
CA ASP A 629 17.05 24.17 -6.85
C ASP A 629 15.77 24.19 -6.02
N VAL A 630 15.29 23.01 -5.58
CA VAL A 630 14.09 22.82 -4.77
C VAL A 630 14.48 22.06 -3.50
N VAL A 631 14.28 22.68 -2.34
CA VAL A 631 14.61 22.10 -1.03
C VAL A 631 13.52 21.12 -0.62
N GLN A 632 13.90 19.86 -0.42
CA GLN A 632 12.96 18.78 -0.05
C GLN A 632 13.45 18.00 1.19
N PRO A 633 13.28 18.57 2.40
CA PRO A 633 13.72 17.92 3.63
C PRO A 633 12.85 16.71 3.99
N HIS A 634 13.47 15.66 4.57
CA HIS A 634 12.83 14.41 4.93
C HIS A 634 13.10 14.01 6.40
N PRO A 635 12.10 13.80 7.26
CA PRO A 635 10.72 14.29 7.10
C PRO A 635 10.66 15.80 7.39
N SER A 636 9.99 16.55 6.53
CA SER A 636 9.96 18.02 6.59
C SER A 636 9.44 18.59 7.91
N VAL A 637 8.54 17.88 8.57
CA VAL A 637 7.96 18.32 9.87
C VAL A 637 8.98 18.37 11.01
N ASN A 638 10.07 17.63 10.90
CA ASN A 638 11.11 17.52 11.91
C ASN A 638 12.36 18.34 11.56
N ASP A 639 12.51 18.76 10.31
CA ASP A 639 13.68 19.50 9.82
C ASP A 639 13.37 21.00 9.70
N LYS A 640 13.33 21.66 10.84
CA LYS A 640 13.03 23.10 10.92
C LYS A 640 14.13 23.97 10.31
N ASP A 641 15.37 23.49 10.33
CA ASP A 641 16.52 24.26 9.87
C ASP A 641 16.58 24.31 8.35
N SER A 642 16.34 23.18 7.65
CA SER A 642 16.20 23.17 6.18
C SER A 642 15.00 23.97 5.72
N VAL A 643 13.86 23.89 6.43
CA VAL A 643 12.66 24.72 6.13
C VAL A 643 12.95 26.21 6.31
N ALA A 644 13.64 26.58 7.39
CA ALA A 644 14.02 27.98 7.64
C ALA A 644 14.99 28.47 6.57
N TYR A 645 15.99 27.67 6.20
CA TYR A 645 16.92 27.96 5.11
C TYR A 645 16.20 28.24 3.80
N ALA A 646 15.31 27.34 3.37
CA ALA A 646 14.57 27.52 2.12
C ALA A 646 13.81 28.86 2.10
N ARG A 647 13.14 29.21 3.20
CA ARG A 647 12.38 30.47 3.33
C ARG A 647 13.29 31.71 3.35
N GLU A 648 14.39 31.66 4.07
CA GLU A 648 15.36 32.78 4.16
C GLU A 648 15.97 33.11 2.79
N TYR A 649 16.32 32.08 2.03
CA TYR A 649 16.97 32.25 0.72
C TYR A 649 15.99 32.25 -0.46
N GLY A 650 14.66 32.18 -0.19
CA GLY A 650 13.61 32.21 -1.22
C GLY A 650 13.65 31.05 -2.19
N LYS A 651 14.13 29.87 -1.72
CA LYS A 651 14.12 28.65 -2.51
C LYS A 651 12.75 27.99 -2.43
N PRO A 652 12.25 27.39 -3.53
CA PRO A 652 11.06 26.57 -3.50
C PRO A 652 11.20 25.45 -2.47
N LEU A 653 10.16 25.27 -1.64
CA LEU A 653 10.13 24.30 -0.57
C LEU A 653 9.09 23.21 -0.86
N TRP A 654 9.53 21.97 -0.89
CA TRP A 654 8.66 20.81 -1.00
C TRP A 654 8.69 20.00 0.28
N TYR A 655 7.55 19.84 0.92
CA TYR A 655 7.43 18.98 2.08
C TYR A 655 7.35 17.52 1.63
N PHE A 656 8.13 16.66 2.28
CA PHE A 656 8.20 15.23 2.01
C PHE A 656 8.03 14.41 3.30
N ASN A 657 7.26 13.31 3.21
CA ASN A 657 6.99 12.38 4.30
C ASN A 657 6.56 13.05 5.62
N GLY A 658 5.65 14.01 5.50
CA GLY A 658 5.27 14.82 6.66
C GLY A 658 4.42 14.08 7.69
N SER A 659 3.70 12.94 7.36
CA SER A 659 2.63 12.61 8.29
C SER A 659 1.72 11.43 7.96
N GLY A 660 2.04 10.62 6.98
CA GLY A 660 1.12 9.56 6.56
C GLY A 660 -0.20 10.08 5.93
N PHE A 661 -1.09 9.16 5.65
CA PHE A 661 -2.32 9.41 4.88
C PHE A 661 -3.49 9.78 5.78
N ARG A 662 -3.64 11.08 6.06
CA ARG A 662 -4.69 11.62 6.93
C ARG A 662 -5.23 12.96 6.40
N ARG A 663 -6.40 13.37 6.87
CA ARG A 663 -7.08 14.60 6.48
C ARG A 663 -6.29 15.87 6.80
N TYR A 664 -5.82 16.00 8.04
CA TYR A 664 -5.16 17.20 8.51
C TYR A 664 -3.88 17.57 7.73
N PRO A 665 -2.93 16.65 7.53
CA PRO A 665 -1.68 16.96 6.83
C PRO A 665 -1.88 17.42 5.39
N PHE A 666 -2.74 16.74 4.64
CA PHE A 666 -3.06 17.09 3.25
C PHE A 666 -4.01 18.29 3.12
N GLY A 667 -4.49 18.82 4.25
CA GLY A 667 -5.47 19.89 4.32
C GLY A 667 -4.92 21.17 4.92
N PHE A 668 -5.40 21.50 6.12
CA PHE A 668 -5.08 22.76 6.77
C PHE A 668 -3.61 22.92 7.12
N TYR A 669 -2.89 21.80 7.38
CA TYR A 669 -1.47 21.90 7.65
C TYR A 669 -0.68 22.35 6.42
N ILE A 670 -0.82 21.70 5.27
CA ILE A 670 -0.15 22.12 4.03
C ILE A 670 -0.55 23.57 3.64
N TRP A 671 -1.84 23.91 3.80
CA TRP A 671 -2.30 25.26 3.55
C TRP A 671 -1.62 26.30 4.46
N SER A 672 -1.47 25.98 5.75
CA SER A 672 -0.85 26.88 6.71
C SER A 672 0.65 27.10 6.47
N GLN A 673 1.34 26.07 5.97
CA GLN A 673 2.77 26.10 5.68
C GLN A 673 3.10 26.67 4.31
N ALA A 674 2.12 26.66 3.39
CA ALA A 674 2.21 27.18 2.02
C ALA A 674 3.49 26.75 1.27
N PRO A 675 3.86 25.47 1.22
CA PRO A 675 4.95 24.99 0.40
C PRO A 675 4.52 24.95 -1.08
N GLU A 676 5.48 24.98 -2.00
CA GLU A 676 5.23 24.77 -3.43
C GLU A 676 4.96 23.33 -3.81
N GLY A 677 5.31 22.36 -2.93
CA GLY A 677 5.01 20.95 -3.08
C GLY A 677 4.76 20.27 -1.75
N TYR A 678 3.91 19.25 -1.77
CA TYR A 678 3.68 18.35 -0.65
C TYR A 678 3.63 16.92 -1.17
N TRP A 679 4.56 16.10 -0.75
CA TRP A 679 4.78 14.75 -1.24
C TRP A 679 4.82 13.75 -0.10
N GLN A 680 4.29 12.56 -0.37
CA GLN A 680 4.27 11.46 0.60
C GLN A 680 4.73 10.16 -0.07
N TRP A 681 5.61 9.44 0.56
CA TRP A 681 5.91 8.05 0.29
C TRP A 681 4.82 7.21 0.94
N HIS A 682 4.13 6.31 0.27
CA HIS A 682 4.03 6.12 -1.20
C HIS A 682 2.62 5.67 -1.58
N TYR A 683 2.32 5.65 -2.91
CA TYR A 683 0.99 5.29 -3.42
C TYR A 683 0.72 3.79 -3.28
N ASP A 684 1.63 2.95 -3.72
CA ASP A 684 1.45 1.52 -3.91
C ASP A 684 2.71 0.74 -3.54
N PHE A 685 2.86 0.43 -2.29
CA PHE A 685 3.86 -0.55 -1.88
C PHE A 685 3.13 -1.88 -1.67
N TRP A 686 2.99 -2.63 -2.74
CA TRP A 686 2.20 -3.85 -2.73
C TRP A 686 2.93 -5.00 -2.05
N ASN A 687 3.23 -4.81 -0.81
CA ASN A 687 3.59 -5.90 0.06
C ASN A 687 2.33 -6.68 0.44
N PHE A 688 2.51 -7.96 0.55
CA PHE A 688 1.49 -8.84 1.06
C PHE A 688 1.02 -8.37 2.45
N PRO A 689 -0.26 -8.50 2.84
CA PRO A 689 -0.78 -8.01 4.13
C PRO A 689 0.04 -8.43 5.35
N PHE A 690 0.69 -9.58 5.31
CA PHE A 690 1.56 -10.05 6.38
C PHE A 690 2.90 -9.31 6.52
N ASN A 691 3.32 -8.57 5.51
CA ASN A 691 4.63 -7.92 5.45
C ASN A 691 4.57 -6.44 5.81
N ALA A 692 3.41 -5.94 6.13
CA ALA A 692 3.14 -4.53 6.33
C ALA A 692 3.62 -4.03 7.72
N VAL A 693 4.89 -4.24 8.08
CA VAL A 693 5.45 -3.78 9.36
C VAL A 693 5.60 -2.27 9.42
N TRP A 694 6.00 -1.68 8.30
CA TRP A 694 6.23 -0.23 8.21
C TRP A 694 4.93 0.55 7.99
N GLU A 695 3.98 -0.06 7.33
CA GLU A 695 2.80 0.56 6.79
C GLU A 695 1.59 0.48 7.71
N ALA A 696 1.66 -0.30 8.78
CA ALA A 696 0.62 -0.29 9.81
C ALA A 696 0.40 1.11 10.41
N GLU A 697 1.43 1.95 10.40
CA GLU A 697 1.41 3.32 10.94
C GLU A 697 1.32 4.39 9.85
N VAL A 698 1.94 4.17 8.70
CA VAL A 698 1.97 5.14 7.59
C VAL A 698 0.79 4.94 6.65
N GLY A 699 0.26 3.72 6.58
CA GLY A 699 -0.90 3.31 5.80
C GLY A 699 -0.60 3.18 4.30
N TYR A 700 -1.10 2.12 3.67
CA TYR A 700 -1.17 2.07 2.21
C TYR A 700 -2.24 3.04 1.73
N THR A 701 -2.04 3.60 0.53
CA THR A 701 -3.09 4.34 -0.13
C THR A 701 -4.05 3.41 -0.84
N THR A 702 -3.51 2.40 -1.52
CA THR A 702 -4.30 1.50 -2.36
C THR A 702 -3.80 0.07 -2.33
N TYR A 703 -4.68 -0.84 -2.73
CA TYR A 703 -4.37 -2.23 -3.06
C TYR A 703 -4.69 -2.52 -4.51
N PRO A 704 -3.93 -3.37 -5.19
CA PRO A 704 -4.24 -3.75 -6.56
C PRO A 704 -5.48 -4.66 -6.59
N SER A 705 -6.27 -4.51 -7.65
CA SER A 705 -7.33 -5.46 -8.01
C SER A 705 -7.46 -5.59 -9.53
N PRO A 706 -8.14 -6.64 -10.04
CA PRO A 706 -8.37 -6.78 -11.48
C PRO A 706 -9.12 -5.60 -12.12
N ASN A 707 -9.83 -4.82 -11.30
CA ASN A 707 -10.71 -3.73 -11.75
C ASN A 707 -10.14 -2.34 -11.42
N GLY A 708 -8.88 -2.24 -11.03
CA GLY A 708 -8.21 -1.01 -10.64
C GLY A 708 -7.90 -0.96 -9.13
N PRO A 709 -7.38 0.17 -8.63
CA PRO A 709 -6.95 0.28 -7.25
C PRO A 709 -8.13 0.25 -6.27
N LEU A 710 -7.94 -0.44 -5.14
CA LEU A 710 -8.85 -0.42 -4.00
C LEU A 710 -8.32 0.59 -2.99
N ALA A 711 -9.11 1.61 -2.69
CA ALA A 711 -8.74 2.66 -1.74
C ALA A 711 -8.66 2.14 -0.30
N THR A 712 -7.82 2.78 0.51
CA THR A 712 -7.85 2.63 1.97
C THR A 712 -8.57 3.81 2.62
N PRO A 713 -9.03 3.69 3.88
CA PRO A 713 -9.56 4.84 4.62
C PRO A 713 -8.58 6.02 4.70
N GLY A 714 -7.26 5.74 4.81
CA GLY A 714 -6.23 6.76 4.81
C GLY A 714 -6.18 7.56 3.52
N TYR A 715 -6.25 6.90 2.37
CA TYR A 715 -6.27 7.53 1.06
C TYR A 715 -7.49 8.44 0.86
N GLU A 716 -8.68 7.97 1.20
CA GLU A 716 -9.92 8.76 1.15
C GLU A 716 -9.86 9.97 2.11
N ARG A 717 -9.28 9.80 3.30
CA ARG A 717 -9.07 10.90 4.27
C ARG A 717 -8.10 11.95 3.72
N SER A 718 -7.04 11.53 3.03
CA SER A 718 -6.10 12.45 2.38
C SER A 718 -6.78 13.29 1.30
N ALA A 719 -7.63 12.67 0.48
CA ALA A 719 -8.45 13.37 -0.50
C ALA A 719 -9.36 14.43 0.15
N GLN A 720 -9.97 14.10 1.30
CA GLN A 720 -10.75 15.07 2.07
C GLN A 720 -9.89 16.20 2.64
N GLY A 721 -8.61 15.91 2.95
CA GLY A 721 -7.63 16.94 3.30
C GLY A 721 -7.38 17.89 2.12
N ILE A 722 -7.12 17.36 0.94
CA ILE A 722 -6.90 18.17 -0.27
C ILE A 722 -8.13 19.08 -0.54
N LEU A 723 -9.33 18.61 -0.25
CA LEU A 723 -10.53 19.46 -0.33
C LEU A 723 -10.49 20.57 0.73
N ASP A 724 -10.10 20.30 2.00
CA ASP A 724 -9.93 21.35 3.02
C ASP A 724 -8.96 22.44 2.57
N TYR A 725 -7.82 22.04 2.00
CA TYR A 725 -6.84 22.94 1.40
C TYR A 725 -7.49 23.82 0.33
N ARG A 726 -8.25 23.25 -0.59
CA ARG A 726 -8.95 23.97 -1.66
C ARG A 726 -10.05 24.88 -1.13
N TYR A 727 -10.76 24.50 -0.07
CA TYR A 727 -11.75 25.36 0.62
C TYR A 727 -11.08 26.61 1.19
N ALA A 728 -9.91 26.45 1.84
CA ALA A 728 -9.16 27.59 2.36
C ALA A 728 -8.70 28.54 1.26
N LEU A 729 -8.14 28.02 0.15
CA LEU A 729 -7.76 28.82 -1.02
C LEU A 729 -8.96 29.51 -1.67
N THR A 730 -10.13 28.86 -1.68
CA THR A 730 -11.35 29.46 -2.19
C THR A 730 -11.76 30.67 -1.34
N LEU A 731 -11.68 30.54 -0.01
CA LEU A 731 -11.98 31.68 0.88
C LEU A 731 -10.97 32.83 0.70
N GLU A 732 -9.67 32.54 0.57
CA GLU A 732 -8.66 33.56 0.24
C GLU A 732 -8.99 34.32 -1.05
N SER A 733 -9.43 33.61 -2.09
CA SER A 733 -9.85 34.20 -3.37
C SER A 733 -11.10 35.07 -3.22
N GLU A 734 -12.06 34.65 -2.40
CA GLU A 734 -13.27 35.46 -2.15
C GLU A 734 -12.97 36.68 -1.29
N ILE A 735 -12.05 36.57 -0.33
CA ILE A 735 -11.54 37.72 0.44
C ILE A 735 -10.91 38.75 -0.49
N ALA A 736 -9.96 38.32 -1.33
CA ALA A 736 -9.29 39.22 -2.29
C ALA A 736 -10.30 39.91 -3.22
N ARG A 737 -11.31 39.18 -3.70
CA ARG A 737 -12.38 39.76 -4.54
C ARG A 737 -13.23 40.75 -3.77
N ALA A 738 -13.58 40.51 -2.52
CA ALA A 738 -14.36 41.41 -1.69
C ALA A 738 -13.60 42.70 -1.33
N GLU A 739 -12.31 42.57 -1.04
CA GLU A 739 -11.42 43.74 -0.79
C GLU A 739 -11.25 44.64 -2.02
N ALA A 740 -11.22 44.05 -3.20
CA ALA A 740 -11.16 44.79 -4.46
C ALA A 740 -12.52 45.40 -4.84
N SER A 741 -13.61 45.03 -4.18
CA SER A 741 -14.92 45.57 -4.43
C SER A 741 -15.07 46.94 -3.74
N ASN A 742 -15.88 47.84 -4.33
CA ASN A 742 -16.21 49.12 -3.71
C ASN A 742 -17.34 49.07 -2.67
N VAL A 743 -17.62 47.85 -2.14
CA VAL A 743 -18.71 47.61 -1.17
C VAL A 743 -18.14 47.59 0.24
N ALA A 744 -18.38 48.57 1.05
CA ALA A 744 -17.85 48.70 2.41
C ALA A 744 -18.18 47.49 3.31
N GLU A 745 -19.41 46.97 3.20
CA GLU A 745 -19.84 45.79 3.94
C GLU A 745 -19.09 44.50 3.52
N ALA A 746 -18.76 44.38 2.21
CA ALA A 746 -17.95 43.28 1.70
C ALA A 746 -16.51 43.36 2.21
N ALA A 747 -15.92 44.58 2.24
CA ALA A 747 -14.59 44.80 2.79
C ALA A 747 -14.51 44.44 4.30
N LYS A 748 -15.54 44.83 5.06
CA LYS A 748 -15.65 44.46 6.48
C LYS A 748 -15.74 42.96 6.67
N ALA A 749 -16.62 42.28 5.91
CA ALA A 749 -16.77 40.83 5.95
C ALA A 749 -15.47 40.09 5.52
N ALA A 750 -14.71 40.67 4.58
CA ALA A 750 -13.41 40.15 4.17
C ALA A 750 -12.37 40.23 5.32
N ALA A 751 -12.36 41.37 6.05
CA ALA A 751 -11.49 41.47 7.24
C ALA A 751 -11.83 40.42 8.34
N GLU A 752 -13.13 40.21 8.58
CA GLU A 752 -13.59 39.15 9.50
C GLU A 752 -13.15 37.74 9.02
N ALA A 753 -13.32 37.43 7.75
CA ALA A 753 -12.93 36.18 7.13
C ALA A 753 -11.41 35.96 7.17
N ARG A 754 -10.62 37.01 6.95
CA ARG A 754 -9.14 36.99 7.08
C ARG A 754 -8.74 36.68 8.50
N GLY A 755 -9.33 37.36 9.50
CA GLY A 755 -9.07 37.07 10.92
C GLY A 755 -9.37 35.60 11.26
N PHE A 756 -10.45 35.03 10.71
CA PHE A 756 -10.76 33.62 10.89
C PHE A 756 -9.70 32.68 10.28
N LEU A 757 -9.21 32.95 9.07
CA LEU A 757 -8.11 32.17 8.47
C LEU A 757 -6.81 32.32 9.26
N ASP A 758 -6.50 33.52 9.76
CA ASP A 758 -5.32 33.75 10.60
C ASP A 758 -5.40 32.98 11.91
N ASP A 759 -6.57 32.86 12.51
CA ASP A 759 -6.79 32.05 13.69
C ASP A 759 -6.61 30.55 13.40
N ILE A 760 -7.07 30.05 12.25
CA ILE A 760 -6.78 28.68 11.81
C ILE A 760 -5.27 28.48 11.68
N ARG A 761 -4.54 29.39 11.00
CA ARG A 761 -3.08 29.26 10.83
C ARG A 761 -2.33 29.20 12.16
N LYS A 762 -2.71 30.04 13.13
CA LYS A 762 -2.11 30.01 14.48
C LYS A 762 -2.32 28.69 15.21
N ASN A 763 -3.41 28.00 14.92
CA ASN A 763 -3.78 26.73 15.57
C ASN A 763 -3.33 25.50 14.77
N CYS A 764 -2.73 25.68 13.59
CA CYS A 764 -2.12 24.60 12.83
C CYS A 764 -0.78 24.22 13.45
N THR A 765 -0.80 23.24 14.35
CA THR A 765 0.42 22.68 14.95
C THR A 765 1.09 21.72 13.97
N PRO A 766 2.42 21.56 14.02
CA PRO A 766 3.08 20.51 13.24
C PRO A 766 2.45 19.15 13.51
N TRP A 767 2.21 18.42 12.45
CA TRP A 767 1.84 17.02 12.57
C TRP A 767 3.11 16.24 12.87
N VAL A 768 3.22 15.72 14.06
CA VAL A 768 4.34 14.87 14.51
C VAL A 768 3.77 13.62 15.16
N LEU A 769 4.49 12.53 15.11
CA LEU A 769 4.22 11.39 15.95
C LEU A 769 4.88 11.64 17.33
N ASP A 770 4.17 11.37 18.41
CA ASP A 770 4.75 11.42 19.74
C ASP A 770 5.73 10.24 19.95
N GLU A 771 6.34 10.18 21.14
CA GLU A 771 7.25 9.10 21.53
C GLU A 771 6.62 7.69 21.50
N ASN A 772 5.29 7.62 21.48
CA ASN A 772 4.50 6.39 21.40
C ASN A 772 3.91 6.18 20.01
N TRP A 773 4.39 6.88 18.99
CA TRP A 773 3.91 6.84 17.60
C TRP A 773 2.44 7.23 17.43
N LYS A 774 1.89 7.96 18.39
CA LYS A 774 0.53 8.51 18.25
C LYS A 774 0.58 9.83 17.52
N PRO A 775 -0.33 10.03 16.57
CA PRO A 775 -0.39 11.29 15.85
C PRO A 775 -0.74 12.44 16.79
N MET A 776 0.11 13.44 16.83
CA MET A 776 -0.17 14.74 17.41
C MET A 776 -0.61 15.69 16.30
N GLY A 777 -1.71 16.33 16.46
CA GLY A 777 -2.26 17.23 15.47
C GLY A 777 -3.57 17.81 15.94
N VAL A 778 -4.27 18.43 15.00
CA VAL A 778 -5.60 19.01 15.26
C VAL A 778 -6.66 17.91 15.22
N PRO A 779 -7.56 17.83 16.25
CA PRO A 779 -8.64 16.85 16.23
C PRO A 779 -9.55 17.00 15.01
N ASP A 780 -10.09 15.91 14.49
CA ASP A 780 -10.97 15.91 13.32
C ASP A 780 -12.24 16.76 13.52
N ALA A 781 -12.78 16.81 14.72
CA ALA A 781 -13.91 17.68 15.04
C ALA A 781 -13.61 19.17 14.75
N THR A 782 -12.39 19.61 15.09
CA THR A 782 -11.91 20.96 14.77
C THR A 782 -11.80 21.18 13.27
N LEU A 783 -11.33 20.19 12.50
CA LEU A 783 -11.25 20.29 11.03
C LEU A 783 -12.65 20.47 10.40
N VAL A 784 -13.66 19.77 10.97
CA VAL A 784 -15.05 19.93 10.54
C VAL A 784 -15.56 21.33 10.83
N GLU A 785 -15.29 21.86 12.02
CA GLU A 785 -15.66 23.23 12.41
C GLU A 785 -14.98 24.28 11.53
N TRP A 786 -13.70 24.12 11.23
CA TRP A 786 -12.96 25.03 10.35
C TRP A 786 -13.54 25.03 8.93
N ARG A 787 -13.78 23.84 8.32
CA ARG A 787 -14.43 23.75 7.00
C ARG A 787 -15.80 24.45 7.01
N ALA A 788 -16.62 24.17 8.01
CA ALA A 788 -17.93 24.82 8.13
C ALA A 788 -17.83 26.35 8.29
N GLY A 789 -16.85 26.83 9.04
CA GLY A 789 -16.52 28.26 9.15
C GLY A 789 -16.16 28.89 7.83
N ILE A 790 -15.25 28.24 7.10
CA ILE A 790 -14.82 28.68 5.74
C ILE A 790 -16.03 28.81 4.81
N VAL A 791 -16.88 27.78 4.76
CA VAL A 791 -18.09 27.80 3.93
C VAL A 791 -19.00 28.96 4.29
N ARG A 792 -19.26 29.20 5.60
CA ARG A 792 -20.08 30.36 6.03
C ARG A 792 -19.50 31.69 5.55
N HIS A 793 -18.20 31.88 5.63
CA HIS A 793 -17.54 33.09 5.15
C HIS A 793 -17.59 33.22 3.62
N ILE A 794 -17.40 32.15 2.87
CA ILE A 794 -17.54 32.16 1.40
C ILE A 794 -18.95 32.59 1.00
N LEU A 795 -19.98 31.97 1.60
CA LEU A 795 -21.38 32.28 1.29
C LEU A 795 -21.75 33.74 1.66
N LYS A 796 -21.27 34.25 2.81
CA LYS A 796 -21.44 35.62 3.26
C LYS A 796 -20.83 36.63 2.26
N LEU A 797 -19.57 36.41 1.86
CA LEU A 797 -18.87 37.26 0.93
C LEU A 797 -19.56 37.30 -0.43
N ARG A 798 -19.95 36.14 -0.96
CA ARG A 798 -20.68 36.08 -2.25
C ARG A 798 -22.03 36.75 -2.24
N ALA A 799 -22.77 36.64 -1.14
CA ALA A 799 -24.06 37.32 -1.00
C ALA A 799 -23.89 38.86 -1.04
N LEU A 800 -22.84 39.39 -0.39
CA LEU A 800 -22.55 40.81 -0.38
C LEU A 800 -22.07 41.37 -1.73
N GLN A 801 -21.39 40.54 -2.52
CA GLN A 801 -20.87 40.92 -3.83
C GLN A 801 -21.94 40.91 -4.95
N LYS A 802 -23.01 40.12 -4.82
CA LYS A 802 -24.11 40.06 -5.80
C LYS A 802 -24.98 41.28 -5.80
N GLY A 803 -24.89 42.14 -4.78
CA GLY A 803 -25.81 43.25 -4.55
C GLY A 803 -27.25 42.80 -4.26
N PRO A 804 -28.17 43.65 -3.84
CA PRO A 804 -29.58 43.30 -3.73
C PRO A 804 -30.08 42.86 -5.12
N GLU A 805 -30.64 41.66 -5.24
CA GLU A 805 -31.38 41.30 -6.45
C GLU A 805 -32.42 42.36 -6.74
N VAL A 806 -32.27 43.11 -7.83
CA VAL A 806 -33.32 43.99 -8.32
C VAL A 806 -34.47 43.05 -8.70
N PRO A 807 -35.64 43.14 -8.07
CA PRO A 807 -36.76 42.27 -8.43
C PRO A 807 -37.00 42.50 -9.93
N ALA A 808 -36.98 41.43 -10.71
CA ALA A 808 -37.36 41.47 -12.10
C ALA A 808 -38.77 42.08 -12.13
N GLY A 809 -38.87 43.33 -12.65
CA GLY A 809 -40.12 44.05 -12.69
C GLY A 809 -41.19 43.17 -13.36
N LYS A 810 -42.36 43.16 -12.74
CA LYS A 810 -43.59 42.56 -13.26
C LYS A 810 -44.02 43.17 -14.59
#